data_e8ab01ee95c3ad9521b337c73a162343
#
_entry.id   e8ab01ee95c3ad9521b337c73a162343
#
_cell.length_a   1.000
_cell.length_b   1.000
_cell.length_c   1.000
_cell.angle_alpha   90.00
_cell.angle_beta   90.00
_cell.angle_gamma   90.00
#
_symmetry.space_group_name_H-M   'P 1'
#
loop_
_entity.id
_entity.type
_entity.pdbx_description
1 polymer ?
#
loop_
_entity_poly.entity_id
_entity_poly.type
_entity_poly.pdbx_seq_one_letter_code
_entity_poly.pdbx_strand_id
1 'polypeptide(L)'
;MKVLGTPVQAIMDTEDRELFVRKLDEIDVKTIKSEAVENAADARRAAAELGYPVIVRAAYALGGLGSGFCDNEEELDVLVEKAFSFSPQVLVEKSLKGWKEVEYEVVRDRFDNCITVCNMENFDPLGIHTGESIVIAPSQTLSNTDYHKLRELAIRIIRHIGIVGECNVQYAYDPESEDYRVIEVNARLSRSSALASKATGYPLAFVAAKLGLGYGLFDLKNSVTKTTSAFFEPALDYVVCKIPRWDLGKFHGVARELGSSMKSVGEVMAIGRTFEEAIQKGLRMIGQGMHGFVENKELVIEDIDKALHEPTDRRIFVISKAFRAGYTVDQIHELTKIDRWFLQKLYGIMQTSKELHAFDMKGIQRWRINPELIRRAKIQGFSDFQIARAIGLDGDVEKGMMLVRQFRKEHGILPVVKQIDTLAAEYPAQTNYLYLTYSGTENDVTYLGDHRSIVVLGSGAYRIGSSVEFDWCGVQALNTIRKEGYRSVMINYNPETVSTDYDMCDRLYFDELTFERVMDILELENPHGVIVSTGGQIPNNLAMRLDEQHVNILGTSAKSIDNAEDREKFSAMLDRIGVDQPRWKELSSMEDINGFVAEVGFPVLVRPSYVLSGAAMNVCSNQEELERFLKLAANVSQKHPVVVSQFIEHAKEVEMDAVADHGEIVMYAISEHIEFAGVHSGDATIQFPAQKLYVETVRRIKRISKQIAKELNISGPFNIQYLAKGNEIKVIECNLRASRSFPFVSKVLKINFIELATRVMLGLPVEKPNKNEFDLDYVGIKASQFSFNRLQKADPVLGVDMASTGEVGCLGDDVSEAVLTSMLAVGQRVPEKNILLSTGTPKQKVAMLDAAKMLATKGYNLFATGGTHRFLAENGIPSTKVYWPSEQGEPQALKMLHEKQIDMVVNIPRDLSAGELDNGYKIRRAAIDLNIPLITNARLASAFIQAFCTLSVDDICIKSWQEYK
;
A
#
# COMPACT_ATOMS: atom_id res chain seq x y z
N MET A 1 -24.94 -18.40 -20.38
CA MET A 1 -24.59 -17.04 -19.90
C MET A 1 -23.93 -16.30 -21.06
N LYS A 2 -24.21 -15.00 -21.25
CA LYS A 2 -23.61 -14.20 -22.31
C LYS A 2 -22.48 -13.34 -21.69
N VAL A 3 -21.25 -13.50 -22.17
CA VAL A 3 -20.13 -12.64 -21.82
C VAL A 3 -20.24 -11.34 -22.63
N LEU A 4 -20.09 -10.19 -21.98
CA LEU A 4 -20.14 -8.85 -22.59
C LEU A 4 -18.70 -8.34 -22.82
N GLY A 5 -18.50 -7.60 -23.90
CA GLY A 5 -17.19 -7.08 -24.29
C GLY A 5 -16.36 -8.09 -25.06
N THR A 6 -15.11 -8.28 -24.65
CA THR A 6 -14.15 -9.18 -25.31
C THR A 6 -14.68 -10.61 -25.40
N PRO A 7 -14.69 -11.25 -26.59
CA PRO A 7 -15.12 -12.65 -26.73
C PRO A 7 -14.23 -13.59 -25.91
N VAL A 8 -14.85 -14.67 -25.37
CA VAL A 8 -14.12 -15.67 -24.56
C VAL A 8 -12.92 -16.26 -25.32
N GLN A 9 -13.09 -16.51 -26.63
CA GLN A 9 -11.97 -17.01 -27.45
C GLN A 9 -10.81 -16.03 -27.49
N ALA A 10 -11.05 -14.71 -27.62
CA ALA A 10 -10.00 -13.69 -27.60
C ALA A 10 -9.28 -13.61 -26.23
N ILE A 11 -10.02 -13.86 -25.14
CA ILE A 11 -9.40 -13.97 -23.81
C ILE A 11 -8.50 -15.21 -23.75
N MET A 12 -8.97 -16.36 -24.22
CA MET A 12 -8.16 -17.59 -24.28
C MET A 12 -6.92 -17.41 -25.16
N ASP A 13 -7.06 -16.77 -26.30
CA ASP A 13 -5.95 -16.52 -27.25
C ASP A 13 -4.87 -15.59 -26.65
N THR A 14 -5.20 -14.78 -25.64
CA THR A 14 -4.25 -13.90 -24.96
C THR A 14 -3.66 -14.49 -23.68
N GLU A 15 -4.43 -15.27 -22.94
CA GLU A 15 -3.99 -15.84 -21.66
C GLU A 15 -3.23 -17.16 -21.82
N ASP A 16 -3.52 -17.94 -22.86
CA ASP A 16 -2.76 -19.14 -23.20
C ASP A 16 -1.57 -18.80 -24.08
N ARG A 17 -0.36 -19.07 -23.60
CA ARG A 17 0.89 -18.67 -24.28
C ARG A 17 1.06 -19.31 -25.65
N GLU A 18 0.69 -20.57 -25.82
CA GLU A 18 0.81 -21.25 -27.10
C GLU A 18 -0.17 -20.68 -28.13
N LEU A 19 -1.41 -20.45 -27.70
CA LEU A 19 -2.41 -19.80 -28.54
C LEU A 19 -2.02 -18.38 -28.90
N PHE A 20 -1.46 -17.63 -27.93
CA PHE A 20 -0.96 -16.27 -28.13
C PHE A 20 0.13 -16.19 -29.20
N VAL A 21 1.17 -17.01 -29.07
CA VAL A 21 2.25 -17.07 -30.05
C VAL A 21 1.74 -17.39 -31.44
N ARG A 22 0.91 -18.44 -31.54
CA ARG A 22 0.30 -18.86 -32.83
C ARG A 22 -0.55 -17.74 -33.44
N LYS A 23 -1.32 -17.01 -32.62
CA LYS A 23 -2.14 -15.89 -33.09
C LYS A 23 -1.30 -14.76 -33.66
N LEU A 24 -0.17 -14.42 -33.02
CA LEU A 24 0.73 -13.37 -33.48
C LEU A 24 1.55 -13.79 -34.71
N ASP A 25 1.89 -15.08 -34.82
CA ASP A 25 2.54 -15.63 -36.02
C ASP A 25 1.64 -15.54 -37.26
N GLU A 26 0.30 -15.65 -37.12
CA GLU A 26 -0.66 -15.47 -38.23
C GLU A 26 -0.54 -14.09 -38.93
N ILE A 27 -0.02 -13.07 -38.18
CA ILE A 27 0.15 -11.70 -38.70
C ILE A 27 1.62 -11.26 -38.72
N ASP A 28 2.56 -12.20 -38.68
CA ASP A 28 4.00 -11.95 -38.69
C ASP A 28 4.48 -10.94 -37.64
N VAL A 29 4.01 -11.10 -36.38
CA VAL A 29 4.40 -10.29 -35.25
C VAL A 29 5.30 -11.10 -34.32
N LYS A 30 6.44 -10.55 -33.97
CA LYS A 30 7.49 -11.23 -33.21
C LYS A 30 7.12 -11.32 -31.72
N THR A 31 7.19 -12.52 -31.16
CA THR A 31 7.06 -12.80 -29.72
C THR A 31 8.37 -13.24 -29.09
N ILE A 32 8.41 -13.32 -27.74
CA ILE A 32 9.56 -13.90 -27.04
C ILE A 32 9.53 -15.42 -27.24
N LYS A 33 10.70 -16.01 -27.53
CA LYS A 33 10.82 -17.47 -27.58
C LYS A 33 10.55 -18.06 -26.21
N SER A 34 9.55 -18.93 -26.15
CA SER A 34 9.08 -19.55 -24.90
C SER A 34 8.58 -20.97 -25.13
N GLU A 35 8.58 -21.77 -24.09
CA GLU A 35 8.01 -23.10 -24.06
C GLU A 35 7.16 -23.29 -22.80
N ALA A 36 5.94 -23.79 -22.95
CA ALA A 36 5.07 -24.15 -21.87
C ALA A 36 5.37 -25.59 -21.43
N VAL A 37 5.58 -25.79 -20.14
CA VAL A 37 5.98 -27.07 -19.54
C VAL A 37 5.10 -27.42 -18.35
N GLU A 38 4.92 -28.70 -18.09
CA GLU A 38 4.07 -29.24 -17.01
C GLU A 38 4.86 -30.03 -15.95
N ASN A 39 6.17 -30.13 -16.11
CA ASN A 39 7.06 -30.79 -15.16
C ASN A 39 8.47 -30.22 -15.20
N ALA A 40 9.25 -30.50 -14.16
CA ALA A 40 10.62 -29.99 -14.01
C ALA A 40 11.60 -30.52 -15.07
N ALA A 41 11.43 -31.75 -15.56
CA ALA A 41 12.31 -32.34 -16.58
C ALA A 41 12.18 -31.61 -17.92
N ASP A 42 10.95 -31.30 -18.33
CA ASP A 42 10.69 -30.48 -19.51
C ASP A 42 11.17 -29.04 -19.36
N ALA A 43 11.08 -28.48 -18.14
CA ALA A 43 11.61 -27.14 -17.88
C ALA A 43 13.14 -27.07 -18.06
N ARG A 44 13.89 -28.06 -17.57
CA ARG A 44 15.34 -28.16 -17.81
C ARG A 44 15.69 -28.29 -19.30
N ARG A 45 14.97 -29.13 -20.03
CA ARG A 45 15.14 -29.29 -21.47
C ARG A 45 14.89 -27.97 -22.19
N ALA A 46 13.76 -27.31 -21.93
CA ALA A 46 13.41 -26.01 -22.53
C ALA A 46 14.47 -24.93 -22.23
N ALA A 47 14.93 -24.84 -20.98
CA ALA A 47 15.98 -23.89 -20.61
C ALA A 47 17.33 -24.18 -21.32
N ALA A 48 17.71 -25.44 -21.49
CA ALA A 48 18.91 -25.82 -22.21
C ALA A 48 18.82 -25.47 -23.71
N GLU A 49 17.66 -25.64 -24.34
CA GLU A 49 17.42 -25.27 -25.74
C GLU A 49 17.37 -23.76 -25.98
N LEU A 50 16.76 -22.99 -25.05
CA LEU A 50 16.69 -21.52 -25.11
C LEU A 50 18.04 -20.87 -24.78
N GLY A 51 18.85 -21.54 -23.94
CA GLY A 51 20.11 -21.04 -23.39
C GLY A 51 19.90 -20.02 -22.27
N TYR A 52 20.64 -20.20 -21.17
CA TYR A 52 20.60 -19.27 -20.02
C TYR A 52 21.14 -17.86 -20.38
N PRO A 53 20.71 -16.80 -19.70
CA PRO A 53 19.65 -16.80 -18.71
C PRO A 53 18.26 -16.99 -19.32
N VAL A 54 17.36 -17.61 -18.52
CA VAL A 54 15.95 -17.76 -18.84
C VAL A 54 15.08 -17.10 -17.77
N ILE A 55 13.84 -16.79 -18.12
CA ILE A 55 12.80 -16.40 -17.17
C ILE A 55 11.79 -17.54 -17.02
N VAL A 56 11.41 -17.84 -15.80
CA VAL A 56 10.33 -18.78 -15.47
C VAL A 56 9.11 -17.99 -15.04
N ARG A 57 7.92 -18.36 -15.54
CA ARG A 57 6.65 -17.77 -15.14
C ARG A 57 5.60 -18.85 -14.87
N ALA A 58 4.94 -18.77 -13.73
CA ALA A 58 3.76 -19.58 -13.50
C ALA A 58 2.62 -19.09 -14.40
N ALA A 59 2.07 -19.98 -15.24
CA ALA A 59 0.94 -19.63 -16.08
C ALA A 59 -0.28 -19.26 -15.21
N TYR A 60 -1.12 -18.32 -15.69
CA TYR A 60 -2.33 -17.86 -14.99
C TYR A 60 -2.09 -17.15 -13.63
N ALA A 61 -0.84 -16.92 -13.22
CA ALA A 61 -0.51 -16.25 -11.97
C ALA A 61 -0.45 -14.72 -12.14
N LEU A 62 -1.25 -13.99 -11.36
CA LEU A 62 -1.29 -12.53 -11.40
C LEU A 62 -0.08 -11.90 -10.70
N GLY A 63 0.45 -10.80 -11.27
CA GLY A 63 1.51 -10.00 -10.67
C GLY A 63 2.85 -10.71 -10.55
N GLY A 64 3.17 -11.65 -11.46
CA GLY A 64 4.45 -12.34 -11.53
C GLY A 64 4.70 -13.33 -10.39
N LEU A 65 3.67 -13.78 -9.69
CA LEU A 65 3.80 -14.76 -8.61
C LEU A 65 4.38 -16.08 -9.16
N GLY A 66 5.42 -16.61 -8.52
CA GLY A 66 6.13 -17.79 -8.99
C GLY A 66 7.04 -17.53 -10.21
N SER A 67 7.30 -16.26 -10.57
CA SER A 67 8.19 -15.90 -11.66
C SER A 67 9.57 -15.48 -11.15
N GLY A 68 10.59 -15.63 -11.98
CA GLY A 68 11.95 -15.21 -11.70
C GLY A 68 12.91 -15.49 -12.82
N PHE A 69 14.11 -14.94 -12.71
CA PHE A 69 15.23 -15.21 -13.62
C PHE A 69 16.07 -16.36 -13.08
N CYS A 70 16.60 -17.16 -13.98
CA CYS A 70 17.52 -18.26 -13.70
C CYS A 70 18.75 -18.14 -14.61
N ASP A 71 19.90 -18.01 -14.00
CA ASP A 71 21.20 -17.95 -14.70
C ASP A 71 21.80 -19.36 -14.92
N ASN A 72 21.26 -20.35 -14.23
CA ASN A 72 21.74 -21.75 -14.25
C ASN A 72 20.63 -22.75 -13.88
N GLU A 73 20.93 -24.04 -13.99
CA GLU A 73 19.98 -25.14 -13.74
C GLU A 73 19.57 -25.24 -12.27
N GLU A 74 20.48 -24.95 -11.32
CA GLU A 74 20.18 -25.04 -9.89
C GLU A 74 19.13 -24.00 -9.49
N GLU A 75 19.24 -22.78 -9.98
CA GLU A 75 18.26 -21.71 -9.79
C GLU A 75 16.92 -22.04 -10.46
N LEU A 76 16.99 -22.66 -11.65
CA LEU A 76 15.81 -23.11 -12.38
C LEU A 76 15.01 -24.13 -11.54
N ASP A 77 15.66 -25.13 -10.97
CA ASP A 77 15.01 -26.18 -10.20
C ASP A 77 14.24 -25.61 -9.00
N VAL A 78 14.88 -24.71 -8.24
CA VAL A 78 14.25 -24.06 -7.08
C VAL A 78 13.03 -23.23 -7.49
N LEU A 79 13.16 -22.48 -8.58
CA LEU A 79 12.08 -21.60 -9.01
C LEU A 79 10.92 -22.37 -9.64
N VAL A 80 11.20 -23.41 -10.40
CA VAL A 80 10.20 -24.28 -11.04
C VAL A 80 9.37 -25.03 -9.99
N GLU A 81 9.96 -25.54 -8.92
CA GLU A 81 9.22 -26.15 -7.81
C GLU A 81 8.22 -25.15 -7.21
N LYS A 82 8.68 -23.94 -6.97
CA LYS A 82 7.83 -22.86 -6.48
C LYS A 82 6.72 -22.48 -7.48
N ALA A 83 7.06 -22.35 -8.76
CA ALA A 83 6.09 -21.98 -9.80
C ALA A 83 4.97 -23.02 -9.94
N PHE A 84 5.28 -24.32 -9.89
CA PHE A 84 4.31 -25.41 -9.90
C PHE A 84 3.44 -25.49 -8.62
N SER A 85 3.78 -24.79 -7.55
CA SER A 85 2.89 -24.69 -6.39
C SER A 85 1.72 -23.72 -6.63
N PHE A 86 1.84 -22.81 -7.59
CA PHE A 86 0.83 -21.81 -7.94
C PHE A 86 0.07 -22.11 -9.23
N SER A 87 0.67 -22.91 -10.14
CA SER A 87 0.09 -23.21 -11.44
C SER A 87 0.47 -24.60 -11.91
N PRO A 88 -0.44 -25.34 -12.57
CA PRO A 88 -0.11 -26.65 -13.18
C PRO A 88 0.79 -26.53 -14.40
N GLN A 89 0.89 -25.34 -15.01
CA GLN A 89 1.71 -25.05 -16.18
C GLN A 89 2.68 -23.92 -15.88
N VAL A 90 3.90 -24.05 -16.36
CA VAL A 90 4.99 -23.08 -16.20
C VAL A 90 5.55 -22.75 -17.57
N LEU A 91 5.86 -21.48 -17.80
CA LEU A 91 6.53 -20.98 -19.00
C LEU A 91 8.02 -20.81 -18.74
N VAL A 92 8.86 -21.33 -19.63
CA VAL A 92 10.29 -21.07 -19.71
C VAL A 92 10.55 -20.21 -20.94
N GLU A 93 11.07 -18.99 -20.75
CA GLU A 93 11.23 -17.99 -21.81
C GLU A 93 12.67 -17.51 -21.89
N LYS A 94 13.11 -17.15 -23.09
CA LYS A 94 14.40 -16.47 -23.29
C LYS A 94 14.41 -15.12 -22.60
N SER A 95 15.42 -14.85 -21.77
CA SER A 95 15.58 -13.56 -21.11
C SER A 95 15.97 -12.46 -22.13
N LEU A 96 15.25 -11.34 -22.07
CA LEU A 96 15.56 -10.08 -22.78
C LEU A 96 15.97 -8.98 -21.80
N LYS A 97 16.57 -9.36 -20.68
CA LYS A 97 17.04 -8.43 -19.63
C LYS A 97 17.91 -7.32 -20.26
N GLY A 98 17.61 -6.07 -19.92
CA GLY A 98 18.34 -4.90 -20.41
C GLY A 98 17.69 -4.18 -21.59
N TRP A 99 16.72 -4.79 -22.29
CA TRP A 99 15.91 -4.09 -23.30
C TRP A 99 14.98 -3.07 -22.64
N LYS A 100 14.45 -2.12 -23.41
CA LYS A 100 13.39 -1.22 -22.93
C LYS A 100 12.06 -1.95 -22.84
N GLU A 101 11.21 -1.55 -21.89
CA GLU A 101 9.83 -1.97 -21.84
C GLU A 101 8.93 -0.78 -22.17
N VAL A 102 8.02 -0.98 -23.12
CA VAL A 102 7.09 0.04 -23.63
C VAL A 102 5.69 -0.54 -23.65
N GLU A 103 4.72 0.25 -23.22
CA GLU A 103 3.32 -0.16 -23.15
C GLU A 103 2.41 0.76 -23.94
N TYR A 104 1.34 0.19 -24.48
CA TYR A 104 0.24 0.91 -25.08
C TYR A 104 -1.09 0.45 -24.46
N GLU A 105 -1.86 1.41 -23.94
CA GLU A 105 -3.26 1.18 -23.61
C GLU A 105 -4.13 1.42 -24.84
N VAL A 106 -4.89 0.42 -25.23
CA VAL A 106 -5.63 0.38 -26.49
C VAL A 106 -7.11 0.16 -26.20
N VAL A 107 -7.96 0.88 -26.91
CA VAL A 107 -9.41 0.71 -26.86
C VAL A 107 -9.95 0.38 -28.23
N ARG A 108 -10.78 -0.66 -28.34
CA ARG A 108 -11.43 -1.07 -29.58
C ARG A 108 -12.90 -1.40 -29.36
N ASP A 109 -13.79 -0.84 -30.20
CA ASP A 109 -15.20 -1.20 -30.20
C ASP A 109 -15.52 -2.39 -31.13
N ARG A 110 -16.75 -2.84 -31.10
CA ARG A 110 -17.22 -3.96 -31.95
C ARG A 110 -17.34 -3.61 -33.44
N PHE A 111 -17.25 -2.33 -33.79
CA PHE A 111 -17.33 -1.83 -35.17
C PHE A 111 -15.93 -1.63 -35.77
N ASP A 112 -14.89 -2.13 -35.11
CA ASP A 112 -13.49 -2.07 -35.51
C ASP A 112 -12.87 -0.66 -35.42
N ASN A 113 -13.47 0.28 -34.71
CA ASN A 113 -12.83 1.54 -34.37
C ASN A 113 -11.83 1.27 -33.24
N CYS A 114 -10.58 1.60 -33.44
CA CYS A 114 -9.48 1.29 -32.54
C CYS A 114 -8.58 2.52 -32.35
N ILE A 115 -8.22 2.82 -31.11
CA ILE A 115 -7.35 3.93 -30.73
C ILE A 115 -6.34 3.48 -29.68
N THR A 116 -5.19 4.15 -29.64
CA THR A 116 -4.25 4.08 -28.52
C THR A 116 -4.51 5.27 -27.59
N VAL A 117 -4.83 4.99 -26.33
CA VAL A 117 -5.17 6.02 -25.36
C VAL A 117 -3.93 6.61 -24.69
N CYS A 118 -2.96 5.76 -24.38
CA CYS A 118 -1.74 6.17 -23.71
C CYS A 118 -0.58 5.30 -24.13
N ASN A 119 0.57 5.92 -24.36
CA ASN A 119 1.85 5.26 -24.50
C ASN A 119 2.69 5.55 -23.26
N MET A 120 3.37 4.52 -22.76
CA MET A 120 4.17 4.58 -21.54
C MET A 120 5.49 3.84 -21.74
N GLU A 121 6.56 4.30 -21.09
CA GLU A 121 7.82 3.57 -21.02
C GLU A 121 8.32 3.42 -19.59
N ASN A 122 9.01 2.32 -19.33
CA ASN A 122 9.65 2.08 -18.06
C ASN A 122 10.99 2.81 -17.95
N PHE A 123 11.23 3.44 -16.82
CA PHE A 123 12.53 4.02 -16.49
C PHE A 123 13.60 2.94 -16.29
N ASP A 124 13.23 1.84 -15.67
CA ASP A 124 14.08 0.69 -15.47
C ASP A 124 14.06 -0.21 -16.73
N PRO A 125 15.19 -0.82 -17.10
CA PRO A 125 15.23 -1.78 -18.20
C PRO A 125 14.44 -3.03 -17.88
N LEU A 126 14.07 -3.79 -18.93
CA LEU A 126 13.38 -5.07 -18.80
C LEU A 126 14.15 -6.03 -17.85
N GLY A 127 13.41 -6.69 -17.00
CA GLY A 127 13.93 -7.54 -15.91
C GLY A 127 13.31 -7.19 -14.57
N ILE A 128 12.68 -6.02 -14.48
CA ILE A 128 11.87 -5.57 -13.37
C ILE A 128 10.43 -5.52 -13.86
N HIS A 129 9.50 -6.12 -13.10
CA HIS A 129 8.07 -6.08 -13.44
C HIS A 129 7.60 -4.62 -13.60
N THR A 130 6.77 -4.31 -14.59
CA THR A 130 6.29 -2.95 -14.83
C THR A 130 5.60 -2.32 -13.60
N GLY A 131 4.92 -3.13 -12.78
CA GLY A 131 4.36 -2.70 -11.49
C GLY A 131 5.41 -2.27 -10.45
N GLU A 132 6.68 -2.67 -10.63
CA GLU A 132 7.82 -2.35 -9.77
C GLU A 132 8.71 -1.25 -10.38
N SER A 133 8.48 -0.86 -11.61
CA SER A 133 9.26 0.16 -12.31
C SER A 133 8.65 1.56 -12.15
N ILE A 134 9.50 2.57 -12.22
CA ILE A 134 9.07 3.94 -12.48
C ILE A 134 8.59 3.99 -13.92
N VAL A 135 7.39 4.48 -14.18
CA VAL A 135 6.77 4.55 -15.51
C VAL A 135 6.52 6.00 -15.90
N ILE A 136 6.87 6.33 -17.13
CA ILE A 136 6.77 7.69 -17.69
C ILE A 136 5.73 7.69 -18.81
N ALA A 137 4.83 8.64 -18.81
CA ALA A 137 3.85 8.88 -19.85
C ALA A 137 3.85 10.37 -20.27
N PRO A 138 3.87 10.67 -21.58
CA PRO A 138 4.16 9.77 -22.69
C PRO A 138 5.63 9.33 -22.70
N SER A 139 5.98 8.31 -23.50
CA SER A 139 7.38 7.91 -23.72
C SER A 139 8.23 9.11 -24.11
N GLN A 140 9.43 9.22 -23.52
CA GLN A 140 10.34 10.35 -23.71
C GLN A 140 11.52 9.99 -24.62
N THR A 141 11.83 8.70 -24.75
CA THR A 141 13.06 8.23 -25.43
C THR A 141 12.81 7.49 -26.74
N LEU A 142 11.56 7.26 -27.12
CA LEU A 142 11.22 6.72 -28.43
C LEU A 142 11.32 7.79 -29.51
N SER A 143 11.88 7.42 -30.68
CA SER A 143 11.77 8.25 -31.85
C SER A 143 10.34 8.27 -32.39
N ASN A 144 9.98 9.28 -33.18
CA ASN A 144 8.67 9.34 -33.82
C ASN A 144 8.38 8.09 -34.69
N THR A 145 9.39 7.57 -35.36
CA THR A 145 9.27 6.35 -36.17
C THR A 145 8.97 5.13 -35.34
N ASP A 146 9.68 4.95 -34.22
CA ASP A 146 9.47 3.81 -33.29
C ASP A 146 8.13 3.88 -32.59
N TYR A 147 7.75 5.09 -32.13
CA TYR A 147 6.44 5.33 -31.55
C TYR A 147 5.31 4.87 -32.49
N HIS A 148 5.34 5.33 -33.77
CA HIS A 148 4.29 4.94 -34.72
C HIS A 148 4.35 3.47 -35.10
N LYS A 149 5.55 2.89 -35.24
CA LYS A 149 5.75 1.46 -35.52
C LYS A 149 5.09 0.59 -34.45
N LEU A 150 5.36 0.86 -33.16
CA LEU A 150 4.81 0.09 -32.05
C LEU A 150 3.30 0.34 -31.89
N ARG A 151 2.85 1.57 -32.11
CA ARG A 151 1.44 1.94 -32.13
C ARG A 151 0.66 1.17 -33.19
N GLU A 152 1.13 1.15 -34.43
CA GLU A 152 0.48 0.41 -35.51
C GLU A 152 0.46 -1.09 -35.28
N LEU A 153 1.53 -1.64 -34.67
CA LEU A 153 1.56 -3.02 -34.23
C LEU A 153 0.49 -3.31 -33.18
N ALA A 154 0.34 -2.44 -32.17
CA ALA A 154 -0.68 -2.59 -31.15
C ALA A 154 -2.09 -2.65 -31.76
N ILE A 155 -2.42 -1.72 -32.63
CA ILE A 155 -3.73 -1.68 -33.33
C ILE A 155 -3.93 -2.95 -34.17
N ARG A 156 -2.91 -3.38 -34.92
CA ARG A 156 -2.96 -4.60 -35.75
C ARG A 156 -3.21 -5.85 -34.91
N ILE A 157 -2.51 -5.99 -33.79
CA ILE A 157 -2.64 -7.10 -32.85
C ILE A 157 -4.07 -7.16 -32.29
N ILE A 158 -4.56 -6.04 -31.75
CA ILE A 158 -5.86 -5.98 -31.09
C ILE A 158 -7.02 -6.23 -32.06
N ARG A 159 -6.91 -5.75 -33.29
CA ARG A 159 -7.89 -6.06 -34.35
C ARG A 159 -7.87 -7.53 -34.71
N HIS A 160 -6.68 -8.13 -34.87
CA HIS A 160 -6.53 -9.53 -35.23
C HIS A 160 -7.07 -10.50 -34.17
N ILE A 161 -6.79 -10.24 -32.88
CA ILE A 161 -7.31 -11.03 -31.77
C ILE A 161 -8.82 -10.81 -31.61
N GLY A 162 -9.33 -9.64 -31.99
CA GLY A 162 -10.75 -9.32 -31.91
C GLY A 162 -11.20 -8.86 -30.52
N ILE A 163 -10.34 -8.19 -29.77
CA ILE A 163 -10.65 -7.62 -28.45
C ILE A 163 -11.71 -6.53 -28.60
N VAL A 164 -12.68 -6.49 -27.68
CA VAL A 164 -13.72 -5.47 -27.58
C VAL A 164 -13.74 -4.89 -26.17
N GLY A 165 -13.36 -3.64 -26.05
CA GLY A 165 -13.15 -2.95 -24.77
C GLY A 165 -11.77 -2.36 -24.71
N GLU A 166 -11.18 -2.42 -23.54
CA GLU A 166 -9.83 -1.91 -23.25
C GLU A 166 -8.87 -3.08 -23.07
N CYS A 167 -7.62 -2.85 -23.44
CA CYS A 167 -6.52 -3.81 -23.31
C CYS A 167 -5.16 -3.11 -23.29
N ASN A 168 -4.17 -3.80 -22.76
CA ASN A 168 -2.78 -3.35 -22.68
C ASN A 168 -1.90 -4.24 -23.53
N VAL A 169 -0.99 -3.62 -24.32
CA VAL A 169 0.03 -4.32 -25.12
C VAL A 169 1.41 -3.92 -24.63
N GLN A 170 2.23 -4.91 -24.24
CA GLN A 170 3.58 -4.70 -23.72
C GLN A 170 4.64 -5.18 -24.70
N TYR A 171 5.65 -4.36 -24.91
CA TYR A 171 6.76 -4.60 -25.80
C TYR A 171 8.10 -4.59 -25.07
N ALA A 172 8.94 -5.57 -25.38
CA ALA A 172 10.38 -5.45 -25.24
C ALA A 172 10.92 -4.79 -26.51
N TYR A 173 11.69 -3.71 -26.36
CA TYR A 173 12.25 -2.95 -27.46
C TYR A 173 13.76 -2.76 -27.26
N ASP A 174 14.55 -3.13 -28.27
CA ASP A 174 15.99 -2.91 -28.28
C ASP A 174 16.33 -1.61 -29.03
N PRO A 175 16.79 -0.56 -28.34
CA PRO A 175 17.05 0.73 -28.95
C PRO A 175 18.28 0.73 -29.92
N GLU A 176 19.17 -0.28 -29.80
CA GLU A 176 20.35 -0.37 -30.65
C GLU A 176 20.05 -1.00 -32.01
N SER A 177 19.26 -2.06 -32.04
CA SER A 177 18.89 -2.78 -33.26
C SER A 177 17.51 -2.41 -33.79
N GLU A 178 16.73 -1.61 -33.06
CA GLU A 178 15.31 -1.30 -33.36
C GLU A 178 14.43 -2.56 -33.46
N ASP A 179 14.87 -3.69 -32.92
CA ASP A 179 14.10 -4.93 -32.86
C ASP A 179 13.12 -4.89 -31.67
N TYR A 180 12.04 -5.64 -31.82
CA TYR A 180 11.00 -5.70 -30.80
C TYR A 180 10.52 -7.13 -30.56
N ARG A 181 9.94 -7.36 -29.39
CA ARG A 181 9.15 -8.55 -29.07
C ARG A 181 7.89 -8.14 -28.33
N VAL A 182 6.75 -8.73 -28.68
CA VAL A 182 5.56 -8.60 -27.86
C VAL A 182 5.74 -9.50 -26.65
N ILE A 183 5.64 -8.91 -25.47
CA ILE A 183 5.74 -9.63 -24.20
C ILE A 183 4.41 -10.31 -23.91
N GLU A 184 3.34 -9.49 -23.82
CA GLU A 184 2.00 -9.96 -23.53
C GLU A 184 0.94 -8.96 -24.01
N VAL A 185 -0.29 -9.44 -24.11
CA VAL A 185 -1.51 -8.64 -24.31
C VAL A 185 -2.47 -8.98 -23.20
N ASN A 186 -2.80 -7.99 -22.40
CA ASN A 186 -3.79 -8.13 -21.34
C ASN A 186 -5.17 -7.72 -21.86
N ALA A 187 -6.05 -8.68 -22.14
CA ALA A 187 -7.42 -8.45 -22.65
C ALA A 187 -8.37 -7.99 -21.52
N ARG A 188 -7.91 -7.12 -20.66
CA ARG A 188 -8.59 -6.61 -19.46
C ARG A 188 -7.95 -5.32 -18.99
N LEU A 189 -8.67 -4.57 -18.16
CA LEU A 189 -8.09 -3.46 -17.39
C LEU A 189 -6.93 -3.96 -16.51
N SER A 190 -5.87 -3.19 -16.47
CA SER A 190 -4.66 -3.46 -15.70
C SER A 190 -4.39 -2.30 -14.71
N ARG A 191 -3.32 -2.39 -13.92
CA ARG A 191 -2.85 -1.24 -13.11
C ARG A 191 -2.47 -0.04 -13.97
N SER A 192 -1.78 -0.29 -15.06
CA SER A 192 -1.41 0.76 -16.01
C SER A 192 -2.62 1.43 -16.66
N SER A 193 -3.75 0.75 -16.78
CA SER A 193 -4.99 1.37 -17.26
C SER A 193 -5.52 2.44 -16.30
N ALA A 194 -5.40 2.23 -14.98
CA ALA A 194 -5.75 3.26 -13.99
C ALA A 194 -4.84 4.49 -14.12
N LEU A 195 -3.54 4.27 -14.25
CA LEU A 195 -2.55 5.32 -14.50
C LEU A 195 -2.88 6.07 -15.81
N ALA A 196 -3.05 5.35 -16.91
CA ALA A 196 -3.36 5.93 -18.21
C ALA A 196 -4.64 6.76 -18.21
N SER A 197 -5.69 6.26 -17.54
CA SER A 197 -6.96 6.97 -17.37
C SER A 197 -6.79 8.31 -16.64
N LYS A 198 -6.02 8.32 -15.54
CA LYS A 198 -5.77 9.54 -14.77
C LYS A 198 -4.78 10.48 -15.48
N ALA A 199 -3.76 9.92 -16.13
CA ALA A 199 -2.75 10.68 -16.88
C ALA A 199 -3.35 11.43 -18.07
N THR A 200 -4.30 10.82 -18.75
CA THR A 200 -4.90 11.40 -19.96
C THR A 200 -6.25 12.10 -19.70
N GLY A 201 -6.89 11.83 -18.57
CA GLY A 201 -8.29 12.22 -18.34
C GLY A 201 -9.31 11.42 -19.16
N TYR A 202 -8.84 10.40 -19.92
CA TYR A 202 -9.71 9.50 -20.69
C TYR A 202 -10.25 8.40 -19.79
N PRO A 203 -11.55 8.28 -19.50
CA PRO A 203 -12.08 7.37 -18.48
C PRO A 203 -12.18 5.94 -19.03
N LEU A 204 -11.05 5.22 -19.07
CA LEU A 204 -10.93 3.89 -19.70
C LEU A 204 -11.97 2.89 -19.20
N ALA A 205 -12.16 2.78 -17.89
CA ALA A 205 -13.13 1.81 -17.33
C ALA A 205 -14.57 2.13 -17.74
N PHE A 206 -14.95 3.41 -17.74
CA PHE A 206 -16.28 3.85 -18.19
C PHE A 206 -16.49 3.55 -19.67
N VAL A 207 -15.49 3.89 -20.51
CA VAL A 207 -15.56 3.63 -21.95
C VAL A 207 -15.64 2.13 -22.21
N ALA A 208 -14.76 1.32 -21.61
CA ALA A 208 -14.75 -0.15 -21.76
C ALA A 208 -16.10 -0.78 -21.35
N ALA A 209 -16.71 -0.32 -20.26
CA ALA A 209 -18.04 -0.79 -19.84
C ALA A 209 -19.13 -0.46 -20.88
N LYS A 210 -19.11 0.74 -21.44
CA LYS A 210 -20.04 1.15 -22.51
C LYS A 210 -19.84 0.32 -23.79
N LEU A 211 -18.59 0.09 -24.19
CA LEU A 211 -18.27 -0.78 -25.34
C LEU A 211 -18.75 -2.21 -25.11
N GLY A 212 -18.57 -2.73 -23.89
CA GLY A 212 -19.10 -4.04 -23.48
C GLY A 212 -20.62 -4.14 -23.59
N LEU A 213 -21.34 -3.06 -23.36
CA LEU A 213 -22.79 -2.95 -23.58
C LEU A 213 -23.18 -2.77 -25.05
N GLY A 214 -22.23 -2.59 -25.95
CA GLY A 214 -22.41 -2.54 -27.39
C GLY A 214 -22.45 -1.15 -28.01
N TYR A 215 -22.12 -0.10 -27.26
CA TYR A 215 -21.88 1.23 -27.82
C TYR A 215 -20.63 1.24 -28.71
N GLY A 216 -20.60 2.13 -29.69
CA GLY A 216 -19.39 2.45 -30.49
C GLY A 216 -18.65 3.64 -29.87
N LEU A 217 -17.38 3.82 -30.19
CA LEU A 217 -16.57 4.95 -29.74
C LEU A 217 -17.13 6.31 -30.21
N PHE A 218 -17.80 6.36 -31.37
CA PHE A 218 -18.49 7.55 -31.88
C PHE A 218 -19.75 7.92 -31.11
N ASP A 219 -20.39 6.93 -30.46
CA ASP A 219 -21.61 7.15 -29.68
C ASP A 219 -21.29 7.81 -28.31
N LEU A 220 -20.03 7.79 -27.89
CA LEU A 220 -19.58 8.29 -26.60
C LEU A 220 -18.93 9.67 -26.75
N LYS A 221 -19.24 10.56 -25.79
CA LYS A 221 -18.60 11.87 -25.72
C LYS A 221 -17.25 11.78 -25.01
N ASN A 222 -16.31 12.61 -25.45
CA ASN A 222 -15.05 12.81 -24.76
C ASN A 222 -15.32 13.50 -23.41
N SER A 223 -14.86 12.93 -22.33
CA SER A 223 -15.06 13.43 -20.96
C SER A 223 -14.32 14.75 -20.69
N VAL A 224 -13.23 15.01 -21.40
CA VAL A 224 -12.38 16.20 -21.22
C VAL A 224 -12.97 17.39 -21.94
N THR A 225 -13.36 17.25 -23.21
CA THR A 225 -13.90 18.33 -24.03
C THR A 225 -15.41 18.53 -23.85
N LYS A 226 -16.14 17.50 -23.42
CA LYS A 226 -17.62 17.41 -23.32
C LYS A 226 -18.36 17.53 -24.66
N THR A 227 -17.69 17.88 -25.74
CA THR A 227 -18.28 18.21 -27.06
C THR A 227 -17.84 17.27 -28.17
N THR A 228 -16.62 16.74 -28.12
CA THR A 228 -16.09 15.82 -29.14
C THR A 228 -16.41 14.36 -28.79
N SER A 229 -16.13 13.42 -29.73
CA SER A 229 -16.35 11.98 -29.50
C SER A 229 -15.21 11.35 -28.72
N ALA A 230 -15.44 10.17 -28.14
CA ALA A 230 -14.41 9.35 -27.48
C ALA A 230 -13.46 8.67 -28.50
N PHE A 231 -13.78 8.70 -29.78
CA PHE A 231 -12.94 8.19 -30.86
C PHE A 231 -11.86 9.20 -31.22
N PHE A 232 -10.84 9.27 -30.40
CA PHE A 232 -9.69 10.10 -30.69
C PHE A 232 -8.51 9.70 -29.77
N GLU A 233 -7.27 9.90 -30.23
CA GLU A 233 -6.08 9.55 -29.47
C GLU A 233 -5.58 10.74 -28.64
N PRO A 234 -5.39 10.58 -27.31
CA PRO A 234 -4.84 11.65 -26.49
C PRO A 234 -3.43 12.06 -26.91
N ALA A 235 -3.17 13.36 -26.86
CA ALA A 235 -1.84 13.95 -26.99
C ALA A 235 -1.56 14.80 -25.75
N LEU A 236 -0.46 14.57 -25.07
CA LEU A 236 -0.12 15.20 -23.79
C LEU A 236 0.98 16.24 -23.98
N ASP A 237 0.81 17.44 -23.44
CA ASP A 237 1.84 18.48 -23.38
C ASP A 237 2.48 18.60 -21.98
N TYR A 238 2.27 17.61 -21.13
CA TYR A 238 2.86 17.45 -19.82
C TYR A 238 3.43 16.03 -19.66
N VAL A 239 4.20 15.82 -18.61
CA VAL A 239 4.83 14.54 -18.30
C VAL A 239 4.22 13.98 -17.01
N VAL A 240 3.83 12.72 -17.08
CA VAL A 240 3.36 11.96 -15.92
C VAL A 240 4.40 10.95 -15.51
N CYS A 241 4.70 10.87 -14.21
CA CYS A 241 5.62 9.91 -13.62
C CYS A 241 4.90 9.10 -12.56
N LYS A 242 4.77 7.79 -12.78
CA LYS A 242 4.31 6.82 -11.78
C LYS A 242 5.51 6.26 -11.03
N ILE A 243 5.47 6.27 -9.71
CA ILE A 243 6.50 5.66 -8.87
C ILE A 243 5.85 4.66 -7.92
N PRO A 244 6.29 3.39 -7.90
CA PRO A 244 5.83 2.41 -6.95
C PRO A 244 6.23 2.77 -5.52
N ARG A 245 5.41 2.34 -4.57
CA ARG A 245 5.76 2.41 -3.16
C ARG A 245 6.02 1.01 -2.61
N TRP A 246 7.16 0.86 -1.96
CA TRP A 246 7.55 -0.36 -1.26
C TRP A 246 7.65 -0.09 0.25
N ASP A 247 7.19 -1.02 1.05
CA ASP A 247 7.36 -0.98 2.51
C ASP A 247 8.25 -2.15 2.99
N LEU A 248 9.24 -2.53 2.17
CA LEU A 248 10.13 -3.68 2.41
C LEU A 248 10.88 -3.58 3.75
N GLY A 249 11.19 -2.36 4.18
CA GLY A 249 11.86 -2.14 5.47
C GLY A 249 11.07 -2.58 6.70
N LYS A 250 9.76 -2.84 6.58
CA LYS A 250 8.91 -3.35 7.66
C LYS A 250 9.07 -4.86 7.90
N PHE A 251 9.65 -5.59 6.95
CA PHE A 251 9.74 -7.04 7.01
C PHE A 251 11.16 -7.50 7.33
N HIS A 252 11.31 -8.23 8.42
CA HIS A 252 12.61 -8.79 8.80
C HIS A 252 13.08 -9.83 7.78
N GLY A 253 14.32 -9.71 7.34
CA GLY A 253 14.97 -10.67 6.43
C GLY A 253 14.52 -10.62 4.97
N VAL A 254 13.60 -9.71 4.59
CA VAL A 254 13.08 -9.63 3.23
C VAL A 254 14.17 -9.33 2.20
N ALA A 255 14.10 -10.00 1.06
CA ALA A 255 14.94 -9.68 -0.10
C ALA A 255 14.46 -8.38 -0.74
N ARG A 256 15.35 -7.36 -0.79
CA ARG A 256 15.03 -6.03 -1.33
C ARG A 256 15.18 -5.93 -2.85
N GLU A 257 15.80 -6.89 -3.48
CA GLU A 257 15.98 -6.91 -4.93
C GLU A 257 14.64 -6.97 -5.64
N LEU A 258 14.46 -6.08 -6.63
CA LEU A 258 13.30 -6.01 -7.50
C LEU A 258 13.51 -6.91 -8.71
N GLY A 259 12.48 -7.56 -9.15
CA GLY A 259 12.53 -8.52 -10.26
C GLY A 259 11.18 -8.65 -10.95
N SER A 260 10.92 -9.84 -11.51
CA SER A 260 9.71 -10.13 -12.28
C SER A 260 8.43 -10.28 -11.44
N SER A 261 8.53 -10.31 -10.09
CA SER A 261 7.37 -10.41 -9.20
C SER A 261 7.10 -9.11 -8.45
N MET A 262 5.83 -8.75 -8.31
CA MET A 262 5.41 -7.51 -7.64
C MET A 262 5.56 -7.61 -6.12
N LYS A 263 6.26 -6.65 -5.52
CA LYS A 263 6.44 -6.44 -4.07
C LYS A 263 5.87 -5.10 -3.59
N SER A 264 5.58 -4.19 -4.52
CA SER A 264 5.00 -2.87 -4.23
C SER A 264 3.61 -3.00 -3.60
N VAL A 265 3.31 -2.09 -2.68
CA VAL A 265 2.03 -2.05 -1.94
C VAL A 265 1.11 -0.94 -2.42
N GLY A 266 1.63 -0.01 -3.19
CA GLY A 266 0.89 1.10 -3.80
C GLY A 266 1.76 1.87 -4.78
N GLU A 267 1.22 2.95 -5.29
CA GLU A 267 1.91 3.82 -6.25
C GLU A 267 1.47 5.26 -6.13
N VAL A 268 2.28 6.16 -6.66
CA VAL A 268 1.97 7.57 -6.80
C VAL A 268 2.00 7.96 -8.27
N MET A 269 1.21 8.97 -8.62
CA MET A 269 1.27 9.62 -9.91
C MET A 269 1.61 11.09 -9.72
N ALA A 270 2.72 11.52 -10.31
CA ALA A 270 3.15 12.91 -10.31
C ALA A 270 3.04 13.51 -11.70
N ILE A 271 2.62 14.77 -11.78
CA ILE A 271 2.43 15.49 -13.03
C ILE A 271 3.28 16.75 -13.02
N GLY A 272 3.97 17.00 -14.10
CA GLY A 272 4.79 18.18 -14.32
C GLY A 272 4.87 18.54 -15.80
N ARG A 273 5.40 19.71 -16.11
CA ARG A 273 5.65 20.14 -17.51
C ARG A 273 6.96 19.56 -18.07
N THR A 274 7.80 19.02 -17.20
CA THR A 274 9.06 18.35 -17.53
C THR A 274 9.23 17.08 -16.70
N PHE A 275 10.09 16.17 -17.18
CA PHE A 275 10.46 14.97 -16.45
C PHE A 275 11.07 15.30 -15.09
N GLU A 276 11.93 16.33 -15.02
CA GLU A 276 12.59 16.77 -13.78
C GLU A 276 11.56 17.18 -12.72
N GLU A 277 10.53 17.94 -13.10
CA GLU A 277 9.46 18.34 -12.21
C GLU A 277 8.65 17.12 -11.71
N ALA A 278 8.25 16.24 -12.64
CA ALA A 278 7.43 15.09 -12.33
C ALA A 278 8.15 14.08 -11.42
N ILE A 279 9.43 13.75 -11.71
CA ILE A 279 10.20 12.80 -10.90
C ILE A 279 10.47 13.34 -9.48
N GLN A 280 10.77 14.63 -9.34
CA GLN A 280 10.98 15.25 -8.03
C GLN A 280 9.72 15.19 -7.17
N LYS A 281 8.55 15.56 -7.71
CA LYS A 281 7.26 15.45 -7.03
C LYS A 281 6.98 14.00 -6.63
N GLY A 282 7.09 13.05 -7.57
CA GLY A 282 6.80 11.64 -7.33
C GLY A 282 7.67 11.04 -6.22
N LEU A 283 8.96 11.33 -6.20
CA LEU A 283 9.87 10.84 -5.16
C LEU A 283 9.55 11.40 -3.77
N ARG A 284 9.00 12.60 -3.66
CA ARG A 284 8.49 13.13 -2.37
C ARG A 284 7.17 12.48 -1.97
N MET A 285 6.28 12.22 -2.94
CA MET A 285 4.96 11.61 -2.69
C MET A 285 5.05 10.20 -2.09
N ILE A 286 6.13 9.43 -2.39
CA ILE A 286 6.30 8.08 -1.79
C ILE A 286 6.44 8.14 -0.27
N GLY A 287 6.97 9.21 0.30
CA GLY A 287 6.93 9.48 1.74
C GLY A 287 7.69 8.47 2.62
N GLN A 288 8.82 7.93 2.14
CA GLN A 288 9.66 6.96 2.86
C GLN A 288 10.86 7.63 3.58
N GLY A 289 10.70 8.86 4.03
CA GLY A 289 11.78 9.65 4.64
C GLY A 289 12.77 10.21 3.63
N MET A 290 12.48 10.09 2.33
CA MET A 290 13.28 10.66 1.25
C MET A 290 12.67 11.97 0.76
N HIS A 291 13.52 12.91 0.37
CA HIS A 291 13.11 14.28 0.06
C HIS A 291 13.25 14.62 -1.42
N GLY A 292 12.94 13.69 -2.33
CA GLY A 292 13.11 13.83 -3.77
C GLY A 292 14.50 13.41 -4.25
N PHE A 293 14.84 13.79 -5.49
CA PHE A 293 16.14 13.48 -6.10
C PHE A 293 17.19 14.51 -5.68
N VAL A 294 17.64 14.39 -4.45
CA VAL A 294 18.69 15.21 -3.81
C VAL A 294 19.53 14.32 -2.91
N GLU A 295 20.52 14.91 -2.24
CA GLU A 295 21.26 14.16 -1.22
C GLU A 295 20.35 13.83 -0.03
N ASN A 296 20.00 12.56 0.08
CA ASN A 296 19.34 12.01 1.26
C ASN A 296 20.45 11.50 2.20
N LYS A 297 20.83 12.33 3.20
CA LYS A 297 21.95 12.07 4.11
C LYS A 297 21.76 10.80 4.93
N GLU A 298 20.53 10.45 5.19
CA GLU A 298 20.08 9.30 5.97
C GLU A 298 20.32 7.96 5.26
N LEU A 299 20.48 7.98 3.93
CA LEU A 299 20.76 6.78 3.14
C LEU A 299 22.28 6.49 3.16
N VAL A 300 22.69 5.48 3.89
CA VAL A 300 24.07 4.98 3.92
C VAL A 300 24.23 3.91 2.83
N ILE A 301 25.24 4.05 1.97
CA ILE A 301 25.60 3.10 0.92
C ILE A 301 27.07 2.75 1.10
N GLU A 302 27.39 1.49 1.32
CA GLU A 302 28.74 1.00 1.50
C GLU A 302 29.46 0.79 0.16
N ASP A 303 28.77 0.26 -0.82
CA ASP A 303 29.28 -0.05 -2.17
C ASP A 303 28.30 0.52 -3.22
N ILE A 304 28.71 1.60 -3.88
CA ILE A 304 27.88 2.30 -4.87
C ILE A 304 27.73 1.45 -6.15
N ASP A 305 28.80 0.79 -6.61
CA ASP A 305 28.76 0.00 -7.85
C ASP A 305 27.78 -1.15 -7.71
N LYS A 306 27.88 -1.90 -6.60
CA LYS A 306 26.94 -2.97 -6.27
C LYS A 306 25.51 -2.46 -6.17
N ALA A 307 25.30 -1.36 -5.44
CA ALA A 307 23.96 -0.78 -5.22
C ALA A 307 23.33 -0.18 -6.50
N LEU A 308 24.13 0.19 -7.50
CA LEU A 308 23.65 0.59 -8.83
C LEU A 308 23.31 -0.64 -9.69
N HIS A 309 24.14 -1.69 -9.62
CA HIS A 309 23.94 -2.91 -10.40
C HIS A 309 22.73 -3.71 -9.96
N GLU A 310 22.52 -3.85 -8.63
CA GLU A 310 21.38 -4.56 -8.06
C GLU A 310 20.14 -3.64 -8.00
N PRO A 311 19.03 -3.95 -8.72
CA PRO A 311 17.83 -3.16 -8.68
C PRO A 311 17.12 -3.32 -7.32
N THR A 312 17.04 -2.25 -6.56
CA THR A 312 16.32 -2.21 -5.28
C THR A 312 15.36 -1.02 -5.23
N ASP A 313 14.46 -1.03 -4.26
CA ASP A 313 13.58 0.10 -3.94
C ASP A 313 14.34 1.42 -3.63
N ARG A 314 15.66 1.37 -3.48
CA ARG A 314 16.52 2.53 -3.18
C ARG A 314 17.37 2.99 -4.36
N ARG A 315 17.43 2.23 -5.46
CA ARG A 315 18.37 2.48 -6.57
C ARG A 315 18.29 3.90 -7.11
N ILE A 316 17.10 4.48 -7.23
CA ILE A 316 16.94 5.88 -7.70
C ILE A 316 17.69 6.88 -6.80
N PHE A 317 17.72 6.67 -5.49
CA PHE A 317 18.45 7.52 -4.56
C PHE A 317 19.96 7.21 -4.55
N VAL A 318 20.36 5.98 -4.87
CA VAL A 318 21.77 5.62 -5.09
C VAL A 318 22.34 6.37 -6.28
N ILE A 319 21.56 6.54 -7.36
CA ILE A 319 21.97 7.34 -8.54
C ILE A 319 22.29 8.77 -8.13
N SER A 320 21.53 9.40 -7.25
CA SER A 320 21.84 10.76 -6.75
C SER A 320 23.18 10.82 -5.99
N LYS A 321 23.47 9.80 -5.19
CA LYS A 321 24.76 9.68 -4.48
C LYS A 321 25.91 9.40 -5.42
N ALA A 322 25.72 8.58 -6.44
CA ALA A 322 26.73 8.30 -7.45
C ALA A 322 27.13 9.57 -8.22
N PHE A 323 26.19 10.39 -8.66
CA PHE A 323 26.49 11.69 -9.27
C PHE A 323 27.26 12.61 -8.34
N ARG A 324 26.94 12.62 -7.07
CA ARG A 324 27.66 13.41 -6.08
C ARG A 324 29.08 12.89 -5.83
N ALA A 325 29.27 11.57 -5.90
CA ALA A 325 30.57 10.92 -5.81
C ALA A 325 31.43 11.10 -7.08
N GLY A 326 30.86 11.69 -8.14
CA GLY A 326 31.59 12.00 -9.37
C GLY A 326 31.41 10.99 -10.50
N TYR A 327 30.46 10.04 -10.38
CA TYR A 327 30.13 9.13 -11.48
C TYR A 327 29.56 9.90 -12.67
N THR A 328 29.92 9.50 -13.85
CA THR A 328 29.37 10.04 -15.10
C THR A 328 28.05 9.35 -15.47
N VAL A 329 27.30 10.00 -16.37
CA VAL A 329 26.10 9.40 -16.96
C VAL A 329 26.40 8.04 -17.59
N ASP A 330 27.50 7.91 -18.32
CA ASP A 330 27.89 6.67 -18.98
C ASP A 330 28.24 5.56 -17.98
N GLN A 331 28.97 5.87 -16.91
CA GLN A 331 29.27 4.89 -15.86
C GLN A 331 28.00 4.35 -15.19
N ILE A 332 27.05 5.23 -14.88
CA ILE A 332 25.78 4.81 -14.29
C ILE A 332 24.95 4.01 -15.29
N HIS A 333 24.92 4.42 -16.56
CA HIS A 333 24.25 3.66 -17.61
C HIS A 333 24.82 2.24 -17.76
N GLU A 334 26.14 2.09 -17.76
CA GLU A 334 26.75 0.76 -17.89
C GLU A 334 26.38 -0.18 -16.73
N LEU A 335 26.27 0.35 -15.51
CA LEU A 335 25.91 -0.42 -14.32
C LEU A 335 24.40 -0.72 -14.23
N THR A 336 23.55 0.21 -14.66
CA THR A 336 22.09 0.13 -14.46
C THR A 336 21.32 -0.24 -15.72
N LYS A 337 21.89 0.02 -16.91
CA LYS A 337 21.23 -0.01 -18.23
C LYS A 337 20.04 0.96 -18.37
N ILE A 338 19.86 1.88 -17.42
CA ILE A 338 18.88 2.97 -17.53
C ILE A 338 19.29 3.89 -18.67
N ASP A 339 18.31 4.36 -19.47
CA ASP A 339 18.56 5.20 -20.62
C ASP A 339 19.32 6.49 -20.25
N ARG A 340 20.31 6.84 -21.07
CA ARG A 340 21.14 8.03 -20.87
C ARG A 340 20.34 9.33 -20.83
N TRP A 341 19.22 9.40 -21.54
CA TRP A 341 18.37 10.58 -21.55
C TRP A 341 17.82 10.85 -20.13
N PHE A 342 17.27 9.83 -19.47
CA PHE A 342 16.80 9.96 -18.08
C PHE A 342 17.94 10.33 -17.13
N LEU A 343 19.08 9.66 -17.25
CA LEU A 343 20.25 9.94 -16.41
C LEU A 343 20.77 11.36 -16.61
N GLN A 344 20.76 11.90 -17.84
CA GLN A 344 21.15 13.27 -18.14
C GLN A 344 20.20 14.29 -17.51
N LYS A 345 18.89 14.01 -17.49
CA LYS A 345 17.89 14.83 -16.83
C LYS A 345 18.09 14.85 -15.30
N LEU A 346 18.33 13.69 -14.71
CA LEU A 346 18.65 13.55 -13.29
C LEU A 346 19.97 14.27 -12.93
N TYR A 347 20.97 14.20 -13.81
CA TYR A 347 22.21 14.93 -13.64
C TYR A 347 21.96 16.45 -13.61
N GLY A 348 21.08 16.99 -14.44
CA GLY A 348 20.68 18.38 -14.45
C GLY A 348 20.10 18.84 -13.08
N ILE A 349 19.26 18.00 -12.45
CA ILE A 349 18.75 18.25 -11.10
C ILE A 349 19.91 18.34 -10.09
N MET A 350 20.86 17.41 -10.17
CA MET A 350 22.01 17.40 -9.25
C MET A 350 22.93 18.61 -9.45
N GLN A 351 23.06 19.15 -10.64
CA GLN A 351 23.81 20.39 -10.89
C GLN A 351 23.14 21.58 -10.20
N THR A 352 21.81 21.73 -10.33
CA THR A 352 21.07 22.78 -9.60
C THR A 352 21.17 22.61 -8.09
N SER A 353 21.10 21.39 -7.59
CA SER A 353 21.33 21.08 -6.16
C SER A 353 22.71 21.53 -5.71
N LYS A 354 23.75 21.29 -6.49
CA LYS A 354 25.12 21.71 -6.19
C LYS A 354 25.27 23.23 -6.18
N GLU A 355 24.63 23.94 -7.10
CA GLU A 355 24.62 25.41 -7.10
C GLU A 355 23.90 25.96 -5.86
N LEU A 356 22.78 25.36 -5.44
CA LEU A 356 22.10 25.75 -4.19
C LEU A 356 22.99 25.56 -2.97
N HIS A 357 23.70 24.43 -2.87
CA HIS A 357 24.63 24.19 -1.76
C HIS A 357 25.80 25.16 -1.72
N ALA A 358 26.18 25.75 -2.86
CA ALA A 358 27.23 26.80 -2.89
C ALA A 358 26.80 28.08 -2.18
N PHE A 359 25.51 28.27 -1.91
CA PHE A 359 24.95 29.42 -1.16
C PHE A 359 24.72 29.11 0.32
N ASP A 360 25.55 28.26 0.97
CA ASP A 360 25.41 27.98 2.40
C ASP A 360 25.34 29.27 3.24
N MET A 361 24.16 29.51 3.82
CA MET A 361 23.75 30.74 4.50
C MET A 361 24.36 30.91 5.90
N LYS A 362 25.21 29.99 6.38
CA LYS A 362 25.86 30.07 7.71
C LYS A 362 26.81 31.25 7.85
N GLY A 363 26.50 32.37 7.24
CA GLY A 363 27.33 33.62 7.30
C GLY A 363 26.97 34.65 6.23
N ILE A 364 26.02 34.40 5.37
CA ILE A 364 25.65 35.29 4.24
C ILE A 364 24.28 35.92 4.47
N GLN A 365 24.18 37.22 4.20
CA GLN A 365 22.94 37.98 4.31
C GLN A 365 21.90 37.50 3.25
N ARG A 366 20.64 37.34 3.66
CA ARG A 366 19.45 36.80 2.96
C ARG A 366 19.22 37.35 1.53
N TRP A 367 19.63 38.59 1.23
CA TRP A 367 19.40 39.24 -0.06
C TRP A 367 20.42 38.92 -1.17
N ARG A 368 21.32 37.99 -0.92
CA ARG A 368 22.31 37.58 -1.94
C ARG A 368 21.91 36.33 -2.74
N ILE A 369 20.79 35.70 -2.40
CA ILE A 369 20.30 34.56 -3.20
C ILE A 369 19.77 35.11 -4.52
N ASN A 370 20.23 34.54 -5.62
CA ASN A 370 19.72 34.89 -6.95
C ASN A 370 18.29 34.34 -7.13
N PRO A 371 17.25 35.20 -7.32
CA PRO A 371 15.88 34.74 -7.56
C PRO A 371 15.76 33.79 -8.76
N GLU A 372 16.58 33.96 -9.80
CA GLU A 372 16.55 33.09 -10.99
C GLU A 372 17.04 31.67 -10.69
N LEU A 373 17.97 31.49 -9.74
CA LEU A 373 18.35 30.15 -9.27
C LEU A 373 17.17 29.47 -8.56
N ILE A 374 16.45 30.22 -7.68
CA ILE A 374 15.26 29.71 -7.00
C ILE A 374 14.16 29.38 -8.03
N ARG A 375 13.92 30.26 -9.00
CA ARG A 375 12.95 30.01 -10.09
C ARG A 375 13.29 28.75 -10.87
N ARG A 376 14.55 28.58 -11.29
CA ARG A 376 15.02 27.37 -11.98
C ARG A 376 14.84 26.12 -11.11
N ALA A 377 15.19 26.19 -9.84
CA ALA A 377 14.99 25.09 -8.90
C ALA A 377 13.49 24.71 -8.79
N LYS A 378 12.59 25.71 -8.67
CA LYS A 378 11.15 25.46 -8.62
C LYS A 378 10.62 24.83 -9.91
N ILE A 379 11.08 25.30 -11.07
CA ILE A 379 10.75 24.70 -12.40
C ILE A 379 11.22 23.24 -12.49
N GLN A 380 12.37 22.92 -11.91
CA GLN A 380 12.87 21.54 -11.84
C GLN A 380 12.24 20.73 -10.69
N GLY A 381 11.21 21.22 -10.05
CA GLY A 381 10.44 20.49 -9.05
C GLY A 381 11.01 20.49 -7.64
N PHE A 382 12.01 21.32 -7.30
CA PHE A 382 12.48 21.44 -5.91
C PHE A 382 11.39 22.02 -5.02
N SER A 383 11.16 21.41 -3.85
CA SER A 383 10.30 21.97 -2.81
C SER A 383 10.98 23.07 -2.02
N ASP A 384 10.22 23.92 -1.33
CA ASP A 384 10.74 24.93 -0.43
C ASP A 384 11.61 24.29 0.69
N PHE A 385 11.24 23.07 1.12
CA PHE A 385 12.02 22.26 2.06
C PHE A 385 13.40 21.87 1.51
N GLN A 386 13.45 21.36 0.27
CA GLN A 386 14.71 20.94 -0.37
C GLN A 386 15.64 22.15 -0.56
N ILE A 387 15.08 23.28 -0.98
CA ILE A 387 15.83 24.53 -1.16
C ILE A 387 16.38 25.00 0.21
N ALA A 388 15.55 25.05 1.25
CA ALA A 388 15.97 25.46 2.59
C ALA A 388 17.14 24.60 3.11
N ARG A 389 17.06 23.28 2.96
CA ARG A 389 18.17 22.37 3.34
C ARG A 389 19.42 22.62 2.52
N ALA A 390 19.30 22.81 1.23
CA ALA A 390 20.44 23.01 0.34
C ALA A 390 21.20 24.30 0.64
N ILE A 391 20.50 25.38 1.02
CA ILE A 391 21.10 26.68 1.33
C ILE A 391 21.46 26.83 2.82
N GLY A 392 21.47 25.75 3.60
CA GLY A 392 21.94 25.75 4.99
C GLY A 392 20.95 26.30 6.04
N LEU A 393 19.65 26.35 5.72
CA LEU A 393 18.58 26.72 6.67
C LEU A 393 17.97 25.47 7.35
N ASP A 394 18.80 24.45 7.60
CA ASP A 394 18.41 23.15 8.11
C ASP A 394 18.41 23.02 9.65
N GLY A 395 18.82 24.08 10.37
CA GLY A 395 18.81 24.12 11.84
C GLY A 395 17.40 24.13 12.45
N ASP A 396 16.45 24.81 11.78
CA ASP A 396 15.02 24.75 11.99
C ASP A 396 14.38 24.73 10.59
N VAL A 397 14.16 23.52 10.09
CA VAL A 397 13.76 23.30 8.70
C VAL A 397 12.40 23.91 8.39
N GLU A 398 11.49 23.95 9.36
CA GLU A 398 10.16 24.55 9.16
C GLU A 398 10.25 26.06 8.98
N LYS A 399 11.00 26.73 9.83
CA LYS A 399 11.30 28.18 9.63
C LYS A 399 12.04 28.42 8.33
N GLY A 400 13.01 27.56 7.99
CA GLY A 400 13.76 27.64 6.73
C GLY A 400 12.84 27.55 5.53
N MET A 401 11.90 26.62 5.51
CA MET A 401 10.92 26.46 4.46
C MET A 401 10.01 27.69 4.33
N MET A 402 9.51 28.23 5.45
CA MET A 402 8.68 29.44 5.44
C MET A 402 9.44 30.67 4.93
N LEU A 403 10.75 30.78 5.21
CA LEU A 403 11.61 31.83 4.67
C LEU A 403 11.75 31.69 3.13
N VAL A 404 11.95 30.48 2.62
CA VAL A 404 11.99 30.23 1.16
C VAL A 404 10.64 30.57 0.53
N ARG A 405 9.51 30.14 1.14
CA ARG A 405 8.16 30.47 0.68
C ARG A 405 7.94 31.99 0.60
N GLN A 406 8.30 32.73 1.63
CA GLN A 406 8.19 34.18 1.65
C GLN A 406 9.06 34.82 0.56
N PHE A 407 10.31 34.41 0.42
CA PHE A 407 11.25 34.90 -0.59
C PHE A 407 10.70 34.70 -2.01
N ARG A 408 10.22 33.51 -2.33
CA ARG A 408 9.69 33.23 -3.68
C ARG A 408 8.41 34.03 -3.98
N LYS A 409 7.54 34.25 -2.99
CA LYS A 409 6.34 35.10 -3.14
C LYS A 409 6.71 36.58 -3.38
N GLU A 410 7.66 37.11 -2.64
CA GLU A 410 8.19 38.49 -2.81
C GLU A 410 8.80 38.74 -4.20
N HIS A 411 9.32 37.69 -4.84
CA HIS A 411 9.93 37.74 -6.19
C HIS A 411 9.00 37.24 -7.31
N GLY A 412 7.70 37.04 -7.02
CA GLY A 412 6.74 36.58 -8.01
C GLY A 412 7.00 35.18 -8.55
N ILE A 413 7.67 34.32 -7.75
CA ILE A 413 7.88 32.90 -8.09
C ILE A 413 6.72 32.10 -7.48
N LEU A 414 5.62 32.04 -8.23
CA LEU A 414 4.37 31.39 -7.84
C LEU A 414 4.03 30.27 -8.82
N PRO A 415 3.44 29.18 -8.33
CA PRO A 415 2.93 28.14 -9.23
C PRO A 415 1.65 28.61 -9.93
N VAL A 416 1.39 28.04 -11.09
CA VAL A 416 0.12 28.18 -11.80
C VAL A 416 -0.60 26.83 -11.84
N VAL A 417 -1.93 26.88 -12.01
CA VAL A 417 -2.78 25.69 -12.11
C VAL A 417 -3.05 25.37 -13.56
N LYS A 418 -2.76 24.13 -13.93
CA LYS A 418 -3.00 23.58 -15.26
C LYS A 418 -4.00 22.43 -15.20
N GLN A 419 -4.78 22.29 -16.28
CA GLN A 419 -5.72 21.18 -16.43
C GLN A 419 -5.05 19.98 -17.09
N ILE A 420 -5.49 18.77 -16.71
CA ILE A 420 -5.20 17.56 -17.48
C ILE A 420 -6.03 17.63 -18.77
N ASP A 421 -5.36 17.48 -19.89
CA ASP A 421 -5.89 17.73 -21.23
C ASP A 421 -5.50 16.57 -22.19
N THR A 422 -6.45 16.15 -23.00
CA THR A 422 -6.23 15.10 -24.01
C THR A 422 -5.84 15.64 -25.38
N LEU A 423 -5.80 16.95 -25.56
CA LEU A 423 -5.56 17.61 -26.86
C LEU A 423 -4.35 18.55 -26.83
N ALA A 424 -3.47 18.43 -25.86
CA ALA A 424 -2.26 19.25 -25.75
C ALA A 424 -2.55 20.76 -25.89
N ALA A 425 -3.63 21.24 -25.25
CA ALA A 425 -4.14 22.61 -25.31
C ALA A 425 -4.61 23.10 -26.68
N GLU A 426 -4.75 22.24 -27.68
CA GLU A 426 -5.29 22.63 -29.01
C GLU A 426 -6.80 22.85 -29.00
N TYR A 427 -7.51 22.30 -27.99
CA TYR A 427 -8.95 22.47 -27.79
C TYR A 427 -9.26 22.71 -26.32
N PRO A 428 -10.23 23.57 -25.95
CA PRO A 428 -10.53 23.88 -24.55
C PRO A 428 -10.91 22.65 -23.75
N ALA A 429 -10.14 22.34 -22.70
CA ALA A 429 -10.45 21.30 -21.74
C ALA A 429 -11.52 21.79 -20.74
N GLN A 430 -12.43 20.89 -20.39
CA GLN A 430 -13.47 21.10 -19.37
C GLN A 430 -13.36 20.05 -18.26
N THR A 431 -12.17 19.51 -18.06
CA THR A 431 -11.87 18.57 -17.00
C THR A 431 -11.81 19.27 -15.65
N ASN A 432 -12.12 18.55 -14.60
CA ASN A 432 -11.89 18.95 -13.22
C ASN A 432 -10.54 18.49 -12.66
N TYR A 433 -9.69 17.84 -13.46
CA TYR A 433 -8.33 17.39 -13.09
C TYR A 433 -7.33 18.52 -13.24
N LEU A 434 -6.69 18.86 -12.13
CA LEU A 434 -5.78 19.99 -12.01
C LEU A 434 -4.45 19.55 -11.41
N TYR A 435 -3.38 20.25 -11.79
CA TYR A 435 -2.07 20.13 -11.16
C TYR A 435 -1.38 21.50 -11.10
N LEU A 436 -0.45 21.68 -10.18
CA LEU A 436 0.32 22.92 -10.05
C LEU A 436 1.70 22.75 -10.70
N THR A 437 2.17 23.79 -11.38
CA THR A 437 3.48 23.85 -11.99
C THR A 437 4.07 25.26 -11.92
N TYR A 438 5.40 25.35 -11.89
CA TYR A 438 6.10 26.63 -12.05
C TYR A 438 6.48 26.91 -13.52
N SER A 439 6.17 26.00 -14.43
CA SER A 439 6.41 26.12 -15.88
C SER A 439 5.14 26.63 -16.58
N GLY A 440 4.72 27.83 -16.26
CA GLY A 440 3.56 28.45 -16.87
C GLY A 440 3.42 29.91 -16.42
N THR A 441 2.54 30.66 -17.09
CA THR A 441 2.34 32.09 -16.85
C THR A 441 0.94 32.43 -16.34
N GLU A 442 -0.05 31.55 -16.53
CA GLU A 442 -1.44 31.76 -16.18
C GLU A 442 -2.12 30.46 -15.72
N ASN A 443 -3.20 30.60 -15.00
CA ASN A 443 -4.06 29.51 -14.58
C ASN A 443 -5.06 29.15 -15.70
N ASP A 444 -5.28 27.84 -15.91
CA ASP A 444 -6.29 27.35 -16.86
C ASP A 444 -7.72 27.44 -16.29
N VAL A 445 -7.86 27.66 -14.98
CA VAL A 445 -9.15 27.75 -14.31
C VAL A 445 -9.33 29.08 -13.60
N THR A 446 -10.58 29.49 -13.46
CA THR A 446 -10.98 30.70 -12.72
C THR A 446 -11.46 30.34 -11.32
N TYR A 447 -11.20 31.25 -10.37
CA TYR A 447 -11.62 31.11 -8.98
C TYR A 447 -12.73 32.12 -8.66
N LEU A 448 -13.83 31.62 -8.08
CA LEU A 448 -14.99 32.49 -7.79
C LEU A 448 -14.81 33.33 -6.52
N GLY A 449 -13.96 32.92 -5.59
CA GLY A 449 -13.72 33.63 -4.32
C GLY A 449 -14.96 33.73 -3.41
N ASP A 450 -15.95 32.86 -3.59
CA ASP A 450 -17.24 32.89 -2.91
C ASP A 450 -17.26 32.12 -1.57
N HIS A 451 -16.15 31.62 -1.10
CA HIS A 451 -16.00 30.84 0.12
C HIS A 451 -16.97 29.63 0.24
N ARG A 452 -17.43 29.06 -0.89
CA ARG A 452 -18.36 27.92 -0.91
C ARG A 452 -17.69 26.59 -1.20
N SER A 453 -16.37 26.56 -1.35
CA SER A 453 -15.63 25.32 -1.53
C SER A 453 -15.16 24.74 -0.19
N ILE A 454 -15.13 23.42 -0.09
CA ILE A 454 -14.56 22.67 1.02
C ILE A 454 -13.51 21.75 0.46
N VAL A 455 -12.30 21.82 1.03
CA VAL A 455 -11.17 20.99 0.63
C VAL A 455 -11.10 19.76 1.51
N VAL A 456 -11.04 18.59 0.89
CA VAL A 456 -10.76 17.30 1.55
C VAL A 456 -9.36 16.87 1.17
N LEU A 457 -8.53 16.59 2.18
CA LEU A 457 -7.20 16.04 1.96
C LEU A 457 -7.27 14.52 1.91
N GLY A 458 -6.77 13.94 0.83
CA GLY A 458 -6.80 12.49 0.58
C GLY A 458 -5.76 11.70 1.37
N SER A 459 -5.72 10.40 1.15
CA SER A 459 -4.83 9.46 1.87
C SER A 459 -3.43 9.31 1.26
N GLY A 460 -3.23 9.82 0.04
CA GLY A 460 -2.00 9.62 -0.70
C GLY A 460 -1.81 8.17 -1.17
N ALA A 461 -0.56 7.75 -1.35
CA ALA A 461 -0.23 6.41 -1.78
C ALA A 461 -0.72 5.34 -0.81
N TYR A 462 -1.22 4.23 -1.35
CA TYR A 462 -1.42 3.03 -0.56
C TYR A 462 -0.10 2.55 0.03
N ARG A 463 -0.15 2.13 1.27
CA ARG A 463 0.98 1.65 2.05
C ARG A 463 0.48 0.71 3.15
N ILE A 464 1.38 -0.04 3.74
CA ILE A 464 1.03 -0.82 4.91
C ILE A 464 0.52 0.13 6.01
N GLY A 465 -0.71 -0.11 6.44
CA GLY A 465 -1.42 0.71 7.44
C GLY A 465 -2.29 1.84 6.90
N SER A 466 -2.31 2.09 5.57
CA SER A 466 -3.19 3.09 4.96
C SER A 466 -3.51 2.67 3.53
N SER A 467 -4.72 2.24 3.28
CA SER A 467 -5.16 1.68 2.01
C SER A 467 -6.55 2.23 1.61
N VAL A 468 -7.32 1.43 0.89
CA VAL A 468 -8.61 1.79 0.29
C VAL A 468 -9.66 2.29 1.29
N GLU A 469 -9.56 1.91 2.55
CA GLU A 469 -10.48 2.31 3.61
C GLU A 469 -10.51 3.82 3.84
N PHE A 470 -9.37 4.51 3.75
CA PHE A 470 -9.32 5.97 3.86
C PHE A 470 -9.81 6.67 2.59
N ASP A 471 -9.61 6.05 1.43
CA ASP A 471 -10.19 6.55 0.18
C ASP A 471 -11.72 6.51 0.23
N TRP A 472 -12.30 5.41 0.72
CA TRP A 472 -13.73 5.32 0.97
C TRP A 472 -14.21 6.46 1.89
N CYS A 473 -13.50 6.75 2.98
CA CYS A 473 -13.83 7.85 3.88
C CYS A 473 -13.80 9.21 3.15
N GLY A 474 -12.78 9.46 2.34
CA GLY A 474 -12.67 10.67 1.52
C GLY A 474 -13.83 10.82 0.54
N VAL A 475 -14.19 9.76 -0.17
CA VAL A 475 -15.33 9.73 -1.12
C VAL A 475 -16.66 10.00 -0.41
N GLN A 476 -16.89 9.39 0.76
CA GLN A 476 -18.11 9.66 1.52
C GLN A 476 -18.19 11.12 2.00
N ALA A 477 -17.06 11.70 2.40
CA ALA A 477 -17.00 13.12 2.75
C ALA A 477 -17.34 14.02 1.55
N LEU A 478 -16.73 13.79 0.38
CA LEU A 478 -17.02 14.53 -0.86
C LEU A 478 -18.48 14.44 -1.25
N ASN A 479 -19.06 13.24 -1.21
CA ASN A 479 -20.47 13.03 -1.51
C ASN A 479 -21.38 13.80 -0.54
N THR A 480 -21.05 13.82 0.75
CA THR A 480 -21.82 14.57 1.74
C THR A 480 -21.72 16.08 1.51
N ILE A 481 -20.51 16.60 1.25
CA ILE A 481 -20.26 18.02 0.94
C ILE A 481 -21.13 18.46 -0.25
N ARG A 482 -21.19 17.67 -1.33
CA ARG A 482 -22.02 17.96 -2.50
C ARG A 482 -23.51 17.92 -2.20
N LYS A 483 -23.99 16.94 -1.42
CA LYS A 483 -25.40 16.85 -0.98
C LYS A 483 -25.82 18.08 -0.19
N GLU A 484 -24.93 18.63 0.63
CA GLU A 484 -25.20 19.83 1.45
C GLU A 484 -25.01 21.15 0.67
N GLY A 485 -24.76 21.08 -0.64
CA GLY A 485 -24.72 22.24 -1.55
C GLY A 485 -23.42 23.04 -1.53
N TYR A 486 -22.35 22.48 -0.98
CA TYR A 486 -21.01 23.04 -1.08
C TYR A 486 -20.28 22.49 -2.31
N ARG A 487 -19.27 23.24 -2.79
CA ARG A 487 -18.34 22.75 -3.81
C ARG A 487 -17.27 21.85 -3.16
N SER A 488 -17.14 20.64 -3.67
CA SER A 488 -16.17 19.67 -3.19
C SER A 488 -14.85 19.81 -3.93
N VAL A 489 -13.75 19.93 -3.19
CA VAL A 489 -12.39 19.96 -3.72
C VAL A 489 -11.58 18.83 -3.06
N MET A 490 -10.94 18.01 -3.88
CA MET A 490 -10.04 16.94 -3.42
C MET A 490 -8.58 17.29 -3.73
N ILE A 491 -7.68 17.05 -2.80
CA ILE A 491 -6.23 17.01 -3.06
C ILE A 491 -5.76 15.58 -2.79
N ASN A 492 -5.31 14.88 -3.83
CA ASN A 492 -4.77 13.52 -3.73
C ASN A 492 -3.89 13.21 -4.93
N TYR A 493 -3.01 12.20 -4.82
CA TYR A 493 -2.03 11.84 -5.85
C TYR A 493 -1.93 10.34 -6.14
N ASN A 494 -2.87 9.56 -5.65
CA ASN A 494 -2.91 8.12 -5.88
C ASN A 494 -3.79 7.80 -7.08
N PRO A 495 -3.27 7.22 -8.18
CA PRO A 495 -4.06 6.93 -9.36
C PRO A 495 -5.02 5.76 -9.19
N GLU A 496 -4.81 4.90 -8.17
CA GLU A 496 -5.63 3.72 -7.90
C GLU A 496 -6.87 4.04 -7.04
N THR A 497 -7.07 5.30 -6.63
CA THR A 497 -8.18 5.71 -5.74
C THR A 497 -9.42 6.13 -6.50
N VAL A 498 -10.61 5.88 -5.90
CA VAL A 498 -11.91 6.36 -6.38
C VAL A 498 -12.05 7.87 -6.17
N SER A 499 -11.47 8.42 -5.10
CA SER A 499 -11.50 9.87 -4.84
C SER A 499 -10.84 10.70 -5.95
N THR A 500 -10.01 10.08 -6.77
CA THR A 500 -9.37 10.70 -7.93
C THR A 500 -10.07 10.40 -9.25
N ASP A 501 -11.27 9.84 -9.23
CA ASP A 501 -12.10 9.67 -10.43
C ASP A 501 -12.77 11.00 -10.83
N TYR A 502 -12.98 11.18 -12.14
CA TYR A 502 -13.42 12.43 -12.76
C TYR A 502 -14.77 12.93 -12.28
N ASP A 503 -15.62 12.08 -11.70
CA ASP A 503 -16.99 12.40 -11.29
C ASP A 503 -17.17 12.45 -9.75
N MET A 504 -16.10 12.25 -8.98
CA MET A 504 -16.19 12.18 -7.52
C MET A 504 -16.20 13.53 -6.82
N CYS A 505 -15.66 14.59 -7.43
CA CYS A 505 -15.65 15.94 -6.86
C CYS A 505 -15.77 17.01 -7.93
N ASP A 506 -16.01 18.26 -7.51
CA ASP A 506 -16.11 19.38 -8.43
C ASP A 506 -14.74 19.85 -8.92
N ARG A 507 -13.68 19.72 -8.10
CA ARG A 507 -12.28 19.97 -8.45
C ARG A 507 -11.38 18.96 -7.81
N LEU A 508 -10.47 18.39 -8.59
CA LEU A 508 -9.43 17.47 -8.15
C LEU A 508 -8.06 18.06 -8.45
N TYR A 509 -7.29 18.33 -7.39
CA TYR A 509 -5.87 18.62 -7.52
C TYR A 509 -5.09 17.31 -7.42
N PHE A 510 -4.54 16.87 -8.54
CA PHE A 510 -3.64 15.74 -8.62
C PHE A 510 -2.23 16.22 -8.29
N ASP A 511 -1.96 16.43 -7.00
CA ASP A 511 -0.70 17.00 -6.52
C ASP A 511 -0.37 16.53 -5.09
N GLU A 512 0.80 16.94 -4.60
CA GLU A 512 1.37 16.52 -3.33
C GLU A 512 0.51 16.95 -2.12
N LEU A 513 0.41 16.07 -1.13
CA LEU A 513 -0.13 16.38 0.19
C LEU A 513 0.99 16.89 1.13
N THR A 514 1.78 17.83 0.64
CA THR A 514 2.79 18.55 1.44
C THR A 514 2.23 19.88 1.92
N PHE A 515 2.76 20.40 3.03
CA PHE A 515 2.34 21.70 3.55
C PHE A 515 2.45 22.81 2.48
N GLU A 516 3.59 22.87 1.76
CA GLU A 516 3.81 23.84 0.70
C GLU A 516 2.70 23.80 -0.35
N ARG A 517 2.42 22.62 -0.87
CA ARG A 517 1.48 22.46 -1.99
C ARG A 517 0.04 22.66 -1.55
N VAL A 518 -0.32 22.15 -0.37
CA VAL A 518 -1.65 22.37 0.20
C VAL A 518 -1.88 23.86 0.42
N MET A 519 -0.92 24.61 0.98
CA MET A 519 -1.04 26.07 1.16
C MET A 519 -1.17 26.83 -0.17
N ASP A 520 -0.40 26.43 -1.20
CA ASP A 520 -0.51 27.06 -2.52
C ASP A 520 -1.92 26.88 -3.11
N ILE A 521 -2.52 25.71 -2.95
CA ILE A 521 -3.91 25.42 -3.39
C ILE A 521 -4.94 26.21 -2.56
N LEU A 522 -4.79 26.22 -1.23
CA LEU A 522 -5.71 26.91 -0.33
C LEU A 522 -5.74 28.43 -0.58
N GLU A 523 -4.58 29.02 -0.88
CA GLU A 523 -4.51 30.45 -1.25
C GLU A 523 -5.25 30.76 -2.55
N LEU A 524 -5.29 29.83 -3.51
CA LEU A 524 -6.02 29.95 -4.77
C LEU A 524 -7.52 29.69 -4.60
N GLU A 525 -7.89 28.62 -3.92
CA GLU A 525 -9.30 28.21 -3.73
C GLU A 525 -10.04 29.10 -2.74
N ASN A 526 -9.35 29.67 -1.77
CA ASN A 526 -9.94 30.43 -0.68
C ASN A 526 -11.21 29.75 -0.10
N PRO A 527 -11.07 28.50 0.41
CA PRO A 527 -12.22 27.69 0.76
C PRO A 527 -12.90 28.15 2.05
N HIS A 528 -14.13 27.65 2.27
CA HIS A 528 -14.81 27.78 3.57
C HIS A 528 -14.01 27.06 4.68
N GLY A 529 -13.42 25.91 4.37
CA GLY A 529 -12.57 25.17 5.30
C GLY A 529 -11.97 23.92 4.70
N VAL A 530 -11.17 23.24 5.53
CA VAL A 530 -10.41 22.04 5.17
C VAL A 530 -10.75 20.88 6.10
N ILE A 531 -11.02 19.70 5.54
CA ILE A 531 -11.19 18.44 6.27
C ILE A 531 -9.88 17.66 6.21
N VAL A 532 -9.28 17.41 7.37
CA VAL A 532 -8.03 16.66 7.53
C VAL A 532 -8.22 15.25 8.11
N SER A 533 -9.42 14.94 8.63
CA SER A 533 -9.66 13.76 9.47
C SER A 533 -10.14 12.52 8.71
N THR A 534 -10.32 12.57 7.39
CA THR A 534 -10.81 11.44 6.58
C THR A 534 -9.74 10.70 5.79
N GLY A 535 -8.57 11.31 5.57
CA GLY A 535 -7.48 10.76 4.75
C GLY A 535 -6.38 9.99 5.53
N GLY A 536 -6.64 9.62 6.78
CA GLY A 536 -5.65 8.94 7.63
C GLY A 536 -4.59 9.88 8.20
N GLN A 537 -3.37 9.37 8.42
CA GLN A 537 -2.32 10.10 9.15
C GLN A 537 -1.69 11.26 8.35
N ILE A 538 -1.57 11.14 7.01
CA ILE A 538 -0.89 12.17 6.20
C ILE A 538 -1.56 13.54 6.36
N PRO A 539 -2.87 13.69 6.08
CA PRO A 539 -3.52 14.99 6.25
C PRO A 539 -3.62 15.42 7.72
N ASN A 540 -3.78 14.47 8.64
CA ASN A 540 -3.88 14.78 10.06
C ASN A 540 -2.60 15.45 10.61
N ASN A 541 -1.42 15.00 10.14
CA ASN A 541 -0.13 15.59 10.48
C ASN A 541 0.05 17.04 9.99
N LEU A 542 -0.78 17.51 9.05
CA LEU A 542 -0.72 18.88 8.56
C LEU A 542 -1.54 19.85 9.43
N ALA A 543 -2.42 19.34 10.30
CA ALA A 543 -3.42 20.13 11.01
C ALA A 543 -2.81 21.33 11.77
N MET A 544 -1.80 21.09 12.64
CA MET A 544 -1.16 22.16 13.41
C MET A 544 -0.54 23.23 12.53
N ARG A 545 0.21 22.81 11.50
CA ARG A 545 0.90 23.74 10.60
C ARG A 545 -0.08 24.59 9.76
N LEU A 546 -1.21 24.00 9.36
CA LEU A 546 -2.29 24.72 8.66
C LEU A 546 -2.98 25.73 9.61
N ASP A 547 -3.25 25.33 10.85
CA ASP A 547 -3.84 26.19 11.88
C ASP A 547 -2.96 27.39 12.20
N GLU A 548 -1.66 27.21 12.30
CA GLU A 548 -0.66 28.28 12.48
C GLU A 548 -0.67 29.32 11.33
N GLN A 549 -1.17 28.92 10.16
CA GLN A 549 -1.38 29.83 9.02
C GLN A 549 -2.82 30.32 8.92
N HIS A 550 -3.60 30.17 9.99
CA HIS A 550 -5.01 30.61 10.08
C HIS A 550 -5.95 29.93 9.08
N VAL A 551 -5.62 28.71 8.64
CA VAL A 551 -6.51 27.91 7.82
C VAL A 551 -7.67 27.40 8.67
N ASN A 552 -8.90 27.56 8.21
CA ASN A 552 -10.08 27.04 8.91
C ASN A 552 -10.16 25.52 8.77
N ILE A 553 -9.75 24.79 9.83
CA ILE A 553 -9.88 23.33 9.91
C ILE A 553 -11.26 22.98 10.40
N LEU A 554 -12.01 22.20 9.61
CA LEU A 554 -13.37 21.78 9.94
C LEU A 554 -13.35 20.55 10.84
N GLY A 555 -14.12 20.59 11.90
CA GLY A 555 -14.24 19.52 12.87
C GLY A 555 -13.39 19.73 14.12
N THR A 556 -12.71 18.69 14.58
CA THR A 556 -11.87 18.75 15.78
C THR A 556 -10.68 19.71 15.58
N SER A 557 -10.43 20.56 16.58
CA SER A 557 -9.38 21.57 16.50
C SER A 557 -7.98 20.96 16.36
N ALA A 558 -7.09 21.64 15.67
CA ALA A 558 -5.70 21.21 15.52
C ALA A 558 -5.00 21.00 16.88
N LYS A 559 -5.29 21.85 17.86
CA LYS A 559 -4.76 21.72 19.21
C LYS A 559 -5.22 20.43 19.90
N SER A 560 -6.47 20.03 19.70
CA SER A 560 -6.98 18.76 20.24
C SER A 560 -6.36 17.55 19.54
N ILE A 561 -6.12 17.65 18.23
CA ILE A 561 -5.41 16.64 17.46
C ILE A 561 -3.99 16.48 18.01
N ASP A 562 -3.26 17.55 18.19
CA ASP A 562 -1.90 17.57 18.76
C ASP A 562 -1.89 16.97 20.19
N ASN A 563 -2.85 17.34 21.04
CA ASN A 563 -2.98 16.78 22.37
C ASN A 563 -3.25 15.26 22.39
N ALA A 564 -3.91 14.73 21.39
CA ALA A 564 -4.18 13.29 21.28
C ALA A 564 -3.01 12.51 20.68
N GLU A 565 -2.25 13.12 19.75
CA GLU A 565 -1.13 12.46 19.07
C GLU A 565 0.19 12.55 19.82
N ASP A 566 0.40 13.62 20.59
CA ASP A 566 1.55 13.76 21.47
C ASP A 566 1.39 12.88 22.71
N ARG A 567 2.28 11.92 22.89
CA ARG A 567 2.21 10.91 23.94
C ARG A 567 2.19 11.50 25.34
N GLU A 568 3.01 12.51 25.58
CA GLU A 568 3.10 13.16 26.92
C GLU A 568 1.83 13.95 27.23
N LYS A 569 1.35 14.75 26.28
CA LYS A 569 0.13 15.53 26.42
C LYS A 569 -1.09 14.65 26.62
N PHE A 570 -1.20 13.57 25.84
CA PHE A 570 -2.29 12.62 25.94
C PHE A 570 -2.27 11.88 27.28
N SER A 571 -1.10 11.39 27.72
CA SER A 571 -0.92 10.72 29.00
C SER A 571 -1.27 11.64 30.19
N ALA A 572 -0.77 12.88 30.18
CA ALA A 572 -1.11 13.87 31.21
C ALA A 572 -2.61 14.20 31.25
N MET A 573 -3.26 14.22 30.10
CA MET A 573 -4.71 14.39 30.00
C MET A 573 -5.45 13.21 30.63
N LEU A 574 -5.06 11.96 30.31
CA LEU A 574 -5.68 10.76 30.88
C LEU A 574 -5.54 10.73 32.40
N ASP A 575 -4.37 11.06 32.93
CA ASP A 575 -4.13 11.13 34.37
C ASP A 575 -5.03 12.17 35.05
N ARG A 576 -5.19 13.36 34.44
CA ARG A 576 -6.05 14.44 34.93
C ARG A 576 -7.51 14.04 35.00
N ILE A 577 -8.02 13.26 34.02
CA ILE A 577 -9.41 12.79 34.03
C ILE A 577 -9.59 11.42 34.72
N GLY A 578 -8.54 10.87 35.33
CA GLY A 578 -8.58 9.61 36.09
C GLY A 578 -8.80 8.37 35.22
N VAL A 579 -8.31 8.35 34.00
CA VAL A 579 -8.40 7.22 33.07
C VAL A 579 -7.09 6.46 33.06
N ASP A 580 -7.15 5.15 33.24
CA ASP A 580 -5.97 4.27 33.33
C ASP A 580 -5.35 3.97 31.97
N GLN A 581 -4.01 3.84 31.96
CA GLN A 581 -3.19 3.56 30.79
C GLN A 581 -2.02 2.62 31.17
N PRO A 582 -1.38 1.91 30.19
CA PRO A 582 -0.16 1.18 30.47
C PRO A 582 0.95 2.13 30.94
N ARG A 583 1.75 1.73 31.92
CA ARG A 583 2.91 2.52 32.36
C ARG A 583 3.92 2.63 31.22
N TRP A 584 4.50 3.81 31.04
CA TRP A 584 5.47 4.07 29.99
C TRP A 584 6.45 5.18 30.39
N LYS A 585 7.62 5.20 29.76
CA LYS A 585 8.60 6.26 29.88
C LYS A 585 9.35 6.46 28.56
N GLU A 586 9.73 7.70 28.30
CA GLU A 586 10.69 8.04 27.25
C GLU A 586 12.08 8.10 27.87
N LEU A 587 13.02 7.31 27.34
CA LEU A 587 14.30 7.02 27.99
C LEU A 587 15.43 7.14 26.95
N SER A 588 16.56 7.73 27.38
CA SER A 588 17.72 8.01 26.53
C SER A 588 18.95 7.17 26.91
N SER A 589 18.93 6.50 28.06
CA SER A 589 20.05 5.68 28.54
C SER A 589 19.63 4.26 28.87
N MET A 590 20.58 3.31 28.75
CA MET A 590 20.36 1.91 29.15
C MET A 590 20.12 1.76 30.66
N GLU A 591 20.71 2.61 31.49
CA GLU A 591 20.53 2.58 32.94
C GLU A 591 19.08 2.92 33.30
N ASP A 592 18.51 3.98 32.70
CA ASP A 592 17.14 4.39 32.90
C ASP A 592 16.15 3.35 32.37
N ILE A 593 16.45 2.72 31.22
CA ILE A 593 15.65 1.64 30.65
C ILE A 593 15.62 0.45 31.61
N ASN A 594 16.78 0.00 32.10
CA ASN A 594 16.85 -1.10 33.07
C ASN A 594 16.13 -0.77 34.38
N GLY A 595 16.24 0.48 34.85
CA GLY A 595 15.51 0.97 36.01
C GLY A 595 13.99 0.88 35.84
N PHE A 596 13.50 1.30 34.69
CA PHE A 596 12.06 1.21 34.37
C PHE A 596 11.59 -0.24 34.21
N VAL A 597 12.38 -1.10 33.56
CA VAL A 597 12.06 -2.52 33.43
C VAL A 597 12.04 -3.23 34.78
N ALA A 598 12.95 -2.88 35.69
CA ALA A 598 12.93 -3.38 37.07
C ALA A 598 11.64 -2.98 37.83
N GLU A 599 11.06 -1.83 37.51
CA GLU A 599 9.80 -1.35 38.10
C GLU A 599 8.57 -2.07 37.55
N VAL A 600 8.48 -2.24 36.20
CA VAL A 600 7.26 -2.75 35.54
C VAL A 600 7.31 -4.25 35.25
N GLY A 601 8.49 -4.86 35.23
CA GLY A 601 8.73 -6.26 34.85
C GLY A 601 8.65 -6.49 33.34
N PHE A 602 9.11 -7.68 32.90
CA PHE A 602 8.90 -8.16 31.53
C PHE A 602 7.51 -8.82 31.38
N PRO A 603 6.95 -8.82 30.16
CA PRO A 603 7.45 -8.23 28.92
C PRO A 603 7.23 -6.71 28.84
N VAL A 604 8.08 -6.04 28.03
CA VAL A 604 7.97 -4.62 27.72
C VAL A 604 7.86 -4.40 26.22
N LEU A 605 7.10 -3.38 25.82
CA LEU A 605 7.02 -2.90 24.44
C LEU A 605 8.02 -1.77 24.25
N VAL A 606 8.90 -1.89 23.28
CA VAL A 606 9.91 -0.89 22.95
C VAL A 606 9.60 -0.25 21.61
N ARG A 607 9.57 1.08 21.58
CA ARG A 607 9.27 1.87 20.39
C ARG A 607 10.34 2.96 20.23
N PRO A 608 11.12 2.98 19.14
CA PRO A 608 11.99 4.10 18.83
C PRO A 608 11.16 5.35 18.58
N SER A 609 11.57 6.52 19.11
CA SER A 609 10.85 7.78 18.93
C SER A 609 10.93 8.32 17.52
N TYR A 610 11.92 7.89 16.74
CA TYR A 610 12.12 8.27 15.35
C TYR A 610 12.46 7.06 14.49
N VAL A 611 11.61 6.75 13.53
CA VAL A 611 11.79 5.61 12.62
C VAL A 611 12.00 6.13 11.20
N LEU A 612 13.26 6.11 10.75
CA LEU A 612 13.57 6.09 9.32
C LEU A 612 13.53 4.63 8.83
N SER A 613 12.52 4.32 8.02
CA SER A 613 12.40 3.06 7.28
C SER A 613 12.54 1.75 8.09
N GLY A 614 11.58 1.44 8.97
CA GLY A 614 11.29 0.05 9.33
C GLY A 614 11.94 -0.51 10.59
N ALA A 615 12.48 0.29 11.51
CA ALA A 615 12.76 -0.20 12.86
C ALA A 615 11.45 -0.20 13.65
N ALA A 616 10.87 -1.35 13.69
CA ALA A 616 9.58 -1.70 14.22
C ALA A 616 9.52 -1.57 15.75
N MET A 617 8.32 -1.34 16.27
CA MET A 617 8.00 -1.65 17.66
C MET A 617 8.27 -3.14 17.92
N ASN A 618 8.78 -3.48 19.08
CA ASN A 618 8.97 -4.89 19.46
C ASN A 618 8.59 -5.14 20.91
N VAL A 619 8.02 -6.33 21.17
CA VAL A 619 7.79 -6.83 22.51
C VAL A 619 9.00 -7.63 22.94
N CYS A 620 9.66 -7.22 24.01
CA CYS A 620 10.81 -7.88 24.60
C CYS A 620 10.38 -8.65 25.85
N SER A 621 10.62 -9.96 25.85
CA SER A 621 10.20 -10.86 26.96
C SER A 621 11.28 -11.04 28.02
N ASN A 622 12.50 -10.61 27.73
CA ASN A 622 13.65 -10.74 28.62
C ASN A 622 14.73 -9.69 28.28
N GLN A 623 15.75 -9.61 29.14
CA GLN A 623 16.84 -8.66 29.01
C GLN A 623 17.66 -8.83 27.72
N GLU A 624 17.90 -10.06 27.30
CA GLU A 624 18.70 -10.36 26.11
C GLU A 624 18.00 -9.85 24.82
N GLU A 625 16.69 -10.08 24.73
CA GLU A 625 15.86 -9.56 23.63
C GLU A 625 15.84 -8.03 23.62
N LEU A 626 15.71 -7.41 24.78
CA LEU A 626 15.73 -5.95 24.93
C LEU A 626 17.05 -5.35 24.44
N GLU A 627 18.18 -5.89 24.90
CA GLU A 627 19.50 -5.38 24.50
C GLU A 627 19.77 -5.60 23.00
N ARG A 628 19.38 -6.74 22.45
CA ARG A 628 19.49 -7.03 21.02
C ARG A 628 18.67 -6.05 20.19
N PHE A 629 17.43 -5.81 20.59
CA PHE A 629 16.53 -4.87 19.90
C PHE A 629 17.05 -3.43 19.98
N LEU A 630 17.50 -2.99 21.15
CA LEU A 630 18.05 -1.65 21.33
C LEU A 630 19.33 -1.40 20.55
N LYS A 631 20.19 -2.43 20.39
CA LYS A 631 21.37 -2.36 19.50
C LYS A 631 20.98 -2.17 18.05
N LEU A 632 19.94 -2.85 17.57
CA LEU A 632 19.42 -2.67 16.22
C LEU A 632 18.78 -1.27 16.05
N ALA A 633 18.03 -0.81 17.04
CA ALA A 633 17.42 0.51 17.05
C ALA A 633 18.46 1.64 17.16
N ALA A 634 19.52 1.47 17.96
CA ALA A 634 20.61 2.44 18.12
C ALA A 634 21.45 2.62 16.85
N ASN A 635 21.62 1.58 16.04
CA ASN A 635 22.25 1.69 14.72
C ASN A 635 21.41 2.55 13.75
N VAL A 636 20.13 2.72 14.03
CA VAL A 636 19.21 3.53 13.22
C VAL A 636 19.10 4.97 13.74
N SER A 637 19.32 5.22 15.06
CA SER A 637 19.19 6.56 15.64
C SER A 637 19.99 6.71 16.95
N GLN A 638 21.21 7.20 16.86
CA GLN A 638 22.06 7.47 18.03
C GLN A 638 21.64 8.71 18.86
N LYS A 639 20.64 9.48 18.45
CA LYS A 639 20.30 10.80 19.03
C LYS A 639 18.87 10.94 19.53
N HIS A 640 18.04 9.92 19.43
CA HIS A 640 16.62 10.02 19.80
C HIS A 640 16.26 9.05 20.93
N PRO A 641 15.42 9.48 21.87
CA PRO A 641 14.99 8.63 22.97
C PRO A 641 14.13 7.46 22.49
N VAL A 642 14.01 6.46 23.34
CA VAL A 642 13.20 5.26 23.11
C VAL A 642 12.05 5.28 24.10
N VAL A 643 10.82 5.08 23.61
CA VAL A 643 9.66 4.88 24.46
C VAL A 643 9.60 3.41 24.87
N VAL A 644 9.63 3.14 26.16
CA VAL A 644 9.44 1.82 26.75
C VAL A 644 8.14 1.81 27.51
N SER A 645 7.27 0.84 27.25
CA SER A 645 5.99 0.70 27.92
C SER A 645 5.77 -0.72 28.42
N GLN A 646 5.04 -0.82 29.54
CA GLN A 646 4.58 -2.09 30.07
C GLN A 646 3.69 -2.79 29.05
N PHE A 647 4.00 -4.04 28.73
CA PHE A 647 3.16 -4.89 27.88
C PHE A 647 2.25 -5.76 28.71
N ILE A 648 0.94 -5.71 28.43
CA ILE A 648 -0.07 -6.42 29.22
C ILE A 648 -0.45 -7.72 28.51
N GLU A 649 0.19 -8.80 28.90
CA GLU A 649 -0.09 -10.11 28.32
C GLU A 649 -1.52 -10.59 28.51
N HIS A 650 -2.04 -11.26 27.49
CA HIS A 650 -3.38 -11.87 27.49
C HIS A 650 -4.54 -10.89 27.71
N ALA A 651 -4.31 -9.59 27.54
CA ALA A 651 -5.39 -8.63 27.46
C ALA A 651 -6.11 -8.78 26.10
N LYS A 652 -7.42 -8.59 26.11
CA LYS A 652 -8.18 -8.38 24.89
C LYS A 652 -7.90 -6.97 24.37
N GLU A 653 -7.80 -6.83 23.09
CA GLU A 653 -7.79 -5.53 22.44
C GLU A 653 -9.19 -5.22 21.91
N VAL A 654 -9.65 -4.00 22.20
CA VAL A 654 -11.00 -3.54 21.90
C VAL A 654 -10.89 -2.17 21.27
N GLU A 655 -11.63 -1.94 20.20
CA GLU A 655 -11.69 -0.65 19.53
C GLU A 655 -13.06 -0.02 19.64
N MET A 656 -13.10 1.30 19.72
CA MET A 656 -14.31 2.08 19.57
C MET A 656 -14.14 3.08 18.45
N ASP A 657 -14.85 2.86 17.35
CA ASP A 657 -15.04 3.83 16.29
C ASP A 657 -16.26 4.67 16.58
N ALA A 658 -16.12 5.99 16.51
CA ALA A 658 -17.22 6.87 16.91
C ALA A 658 -17.21 8.21 16.14
N VAL A 659 -18.36 8.87 16.20
CA VAL A 659 -18.57 10.25 15.77
C VAL A 659 -19.06 11.05 16.95
N ALA A 660 -18.44 12.20 17.20
CA ALA A 660 -18.87 13.13 18.24
C ALA A 660 -19.14 14.53 17.66
N ASP A 661 -19.98 15.26 18.35
CA ASP A 661 -20.31 16.66 18.12
C ASP A 661 -20.05 17.46 19.40
N HIS A 662 -19.05 18.33 19.35
CA HIS A 662 -18.61 19.13 20.52
C HIS A 662 -18.42 18.30 21.79
N GLY A 663 -17.80 17.12 21.67
CA GLY A 663 -17.52 16.19 22.76
C GLY A 663 -18.69 15.27 23.15
N GLU A 664 -19.85 15.43 22.54
CA GLU A 664 -21.00 14.54 22.76
C GLU A 664 -21.02 13.44 21.68
N ILE A 665 -20.97 12.17 22.09
CA ILE A 665 -20.98 11.04 21.14
C ILE A 665 -22.33 10.91 20.46
N VAL A 666 -22.33 11.04 19.13
CA VAL A 666 -23.51 10.91 18.27
C VAL A 666 -23.75 9.44 17.90
N MET A 667 -22.69 8.73 17.49
CA MET A 667 -22.74 7.32 17.11
C MET A 667 -21.43 6.63 17.48
N TYR A 668 -21.49 5.34 17.78
CA TYR A 668 -20.32 4.53 18.09
C TYR A 668 -20.50 3.06 17.67
N ALA A 669 -19.38 2.36 17.53
CA ALA A 669 -19.29 0.91 17.33
C ALA A 669 -18.15 0.38 18.20
N ILE A 670 -18.41 -0.65 19.02
CA ILE A 670 -17.40 -1.33 19.83
C ILE A 670 -17.12 -2.70 19.23
N SER A 671 -15.91 -2.89 18.75
CA SER A 671 -15.41 -4.14 18.17
C SER A 671 -14.32 -4.76 19.05
N GLU A 672 -14.13 -6.07 18.96
CA GLU A 672 -13.07 -6.78 19.66
C GLU A 672 -12.21 -7.58 18.70
N HIS A 673 -10.92 -7.77 19.05
CA HIS A 673 -10.03 -8.64 18.31
C HIS A 673 -10.22 -10.09 18.73
N ILE A 674 -10.13 -11.01 17.75
CA ILE A 674 -10.10 -12.45 18.04
C ILE A 674 -8.78 -12.80 18.74
N GLU A 675 -7.67 -12.21 18.29
CA GLU A 675 -6.34 -12.33 18.88
C GLU A 675 -6.27 -11.58 20.22
N PHE A 676 -5.31 -11.96 21.07
CA PHE A 676 -4.92 -11.12 22.20
C PHE A 676 -4.02 -9.98 21.78
N ALA A 677 -3.87 -8.96 22.61
CA ALA A 677 -2.91 -7.88 22.45
C ALA A 677 -1.50 -8.41 22.12
N GLY A 678 -0.85 -7.75 21.15
CA GLY A 678 0.43 -8.17 20.61
C GLY A 678 0.40 -8.42 19.09
N VAL A 679 -0.79 -8.42 18.48
CA VAL A 679 -0.99 -8.29 17.04
C VAL A 679 -1.54 -6.89 16.79
N HIS A 680 -0.92 -6.15 15.87
CA HIS A 680 -1.37 -4.78 15.56
C HIS A 680 -2.84 -4.76 15.14
N SER A 681 -3.60 -3.75 15.57
CA SER A 681 -5.04 -3.64 15.30
C SER A 681 -5.40 -3.71 13.80
N GLY A 682 -4.54 -3.15 12.94
CA GLY A 682 -4.69 -3.23 11.49
C GLY A 682 -4.57 -4.65 10.92
N ASP A 683 -3.86 -5.54 11.60
CA ASP A 683 -3.61 -6.93 11.18
C ASP A 683 -4.54 -7.92 11.87
N ALA A 684 -5.09 -7.54 13.01
CA ALA A 684 -5.96 -8.39 13.80
C ALA A 684 -7.29 -8.68 13.06
N THR A 685 -7.83 -9.86 13.38
CA THR A 685 -9.17 -10.25 12.96
C THR A 685 -10.19 -9.62 13.91
N ILE A 686 -10.96 -8.66 13.41
CA ILE A 686 -11.91 -7.88 14.19
C ILE A 686 -13.31 -8.49 14.05
N GLN A 687 -13.99 -8.69 15.17
CA GLN A 687 -15.40 -9.07 15.18
C GLN A 687 -16.29 -7.95 15.72
N PHE A 688 -17.39 -7.72 15.02
CA PHE A 688 -18.38 -6.71 15.37
C PHE A 688 -19.81 -7.26 15.16
N PRO A 689 -20.72 -7.12 16.15
CA PRO A 689 -20.50 -6.62 17.50
C PRO A 689 -19.53 -7.48 18.32
N ALA A 690 -18.92 -6.90 19.35
CA ALA A 690 -18.08 -7.63 20.30
C ALA A 690 -18.86 -8.77 20.95
N GLN A 691 -18.32 -10.00 20.94
CA GLN A 691 -19.02 -11.23 21.34
C GLN A 691 -18.63 -11.75 22.73
N LYS A 692 -17.41 -11.42 23.18
CA LYS A 692 -16.79 -11.99 24.37
C LYS A 692 -16.38 -10.93 25.40
N LEU A 693 -17.03 -9.76 25.38
CA LEU A 693 -16.85 -8.72 26.40
C LEU A 693 -17.93 -8.81 27.46
N TYR A 694 -17.57 -8.58 28.73
CA TYR A 694 -18.56 -8.41 29.79
C TYR A 694 -19.35 -7.12 29.59
N VAL A 695 -20.61 -7.10 29.95
CA VAL A 695 -21.47 -5.90 29.90
C VAL A 695 -20.85 -4.73 30.67
N GLU A 696 -20.23 -4.99 31.83
CA GLU A 696 -19.55 -3.96 32.60
C GLU A 696 -18.31 -3.42 31.88
N THR A 697 -17.57 -4.25 31.16
CA THR A 697 -16.43 -3.81 30.31
C THR A 697 -16.92 -2.82 29.24
N VAL A 698 -18.00 -3.15 28.55
CA VAL A 698 -18.61 -2.27 27.53
C VAL A 698 -19.09 -0.95 28.15
N ARG A 699 -19.72 -0.99 29.31
CA ARG A 699 -20.18 0.22 30.03
C ARG A 699 -19.02 1.12 30.44
N ARG A 700 -17.89 0.55 30.87
CA ARG A 700 -16.68 1.31 31.22
C ARG A 700 -16.03 1.93 30.00
N ILE A 701 -15.90 1.19 28.91
CA ILE A 701 -15.39 1.73 27.64
C ILE A 701 -16.23 2.93 27.21
N LYS A 702 -17.56 2.81 27.20
CA LYS A 702 -18.45 3.92 26.84
C LYS A 702 -18.28 5.14 27.75
N ARG A 703 -18.07 4.93 29.05
CA ARG A 703 -17.85 6.02 30.02
C ARG A 703 -16.52 6.72 29.77
N ILE A 704 -15.46 5.96 29.59
CA ILE A 704 -14.11 6.49 29.31
C ILE A 704 -14.12 7.25 27.99
N SER A 705 -14.73 6.69 26.94
CA SER A 705 -14.82 7.36 25.62
C SER A 705 -15.54 8.70 25.72
N LYS A 706 -16.63 8.79 26.50
CA LYS A 706 -17.35 10.06 26.73
C LYS A 706 -16.48 11.10 27.45
N GLN A 707 -15.69 10.66 28.44
CA GLN A 707 -14.78 11.56 29.17
C GLN A 707 -13.70 12.11 28.22
N ILE A 708 -13.07 11.25 27.40
CA ILE A 708 -12.04 11.64 26.42
C ILE A 708 -12.63 12.55 25.35
N ALA A 709 -13.80 12.20 24.80
CA ALA A 709 -14.44 13.00 23.75
C ALA A 709 -14.78 14.42 24.26
N LYS A 710 -15.25 14.52 25.48
CA LYS A 710 -15.56 15.81 26.11
C LYS A 710 -14.32 16.63 26.41
N GLU A 711 -13.28 16.01 26.97
CA GLU A 711 -12.03 16.70 27.33
C GLU A 711 -11.30 17.25 26.10
N LEU A 712 -11.30 16.49 24.98
CA LEU A 712 -10.72 16.91 23.73
C LEU A 712 -11.68 17.74 22.86
N ASN A 713 -12.92 17.96 23.29
CA ASN A 713 -13.97 18.64 22.55
C ASN A 713 -14.09 18.14 21.10
N ILE A 714 -14.18 16.80 20.93
CA ILE A 714 -14.13 16.15 19.63
C ILE A 714 -15.34 16.53 18.79
N SER A 715 -15.12 16.96 17.54
CA SER A 715 -16.17 17.21 16.54
C SER A 715 -15.79 16.53 15.23
N GLY A 716 -16.40 15.38 14.95
CA GLY A 716 -16.08 14.56 13.78
C GLY A 716 -15.74 13.10 14.17
N PRO A 717 -15.03 12.39 13.26
CA PRO A 717 -14.70 10.97 13.47
C PRO A 717 -13.52 10.81 14.42
N PHE A 718 -13.56 9.75 15.25
CA PHE A 718 -12.45 9.37 16.12
C PHE A 718 -12.47 7.87 16.42
N ASN A 719 -11.31 7.35 16.81
CA ASN A 719 -11.11 5.96 17.23
C ASN A 719 -10.32 5.94 18.54
N ILE A 720 -10.73 5.07 19.47
CA ILE A 720 -9.97 4.80 20.68
C ILE A 720 -9.69 3.31 20.79
N GLN A 721 -8.45 2.97 21.13
CA GLN A 721 -8.00 1.60 21.36
C GLN A 721 -7.81 1.34 22.84
N TYR A 722 -8.28 0.17 23.29
CA TYR A 722 -8.30 -0.26 24.67
C TYR A 722 -7.67 -1.64 24.85
N LEU A 723 -7.04 -1.83 26.01
CA LEU A 723 -6.74 -3.14 26.55
C LEU A 723 -7.75 -3.47 27.66
N ALA A 724 -8.35 -4.65 27.57
CA ALA A 724 -9.30 -5.14 28.56
C ALA A 724 -8.83 -6.49 29.15
N LYS A 725 -8.65 -6.53 30.47
CA LYS A 725 -8.38 -7.75 31.22
C LYS A 725 -9.47 -7.94 32.28
N GLY A 726 -10.46 -8.75 31.95
CA GLY A 726 -11.71 -8.74 32.70
C GLY A 726 -12.42 -7.39 32.59
N ASN A 727 -12.66 -6.74 33.72
CA ASN A 727 -13.25 -5.40 33.80
C ASN A 727 -12.22 -4.27 33.98
N GLU A 728 -10.92 -4.60 34.02
CA GLU A 728 -9.86 -3.61 34.02
C GLU A 728 -9.61 -3.15 32.59
N ILE A 729 -9.64 -1.83 32.39
CA ILE A 729 -9.52 -1.21 31.05
C ILE A 729 -8.40 -0.20 31.09
N LYS A 730 -7.54 -0.25 30.11
CA LYS A 730 -6.48 0.73 29.87
C LYS A 730 -6.58 1.29 28.46
N VAL A 731 -6.41 2.60 28.33
CA VAL A 731 -6.39 3.28 27.03
C VAL A 731 -5.00 3.14 26.42
N ILE A 732 -4.93 2.73 25.16
CA ILE A 732 -3.67 2.68 24.38
C ILE A 732 -3.44 4.01 23.67
N GLU A 733 -4.43 4.43 22.87
CA GLU A 733 -4.35 5.64 22.04
C GLU A 733 -5.73 6.14 21.65
N CYS A 734 -5.79 7.41 21.27
CA CYS A 734 -6.96 8.05 20.67
C CYS A 734 -6.56 8.73 19.38
N ASN A 735 -7.17 8.33 18.29
CA ASN A 735 -6.95 8.88 16.96
C ASN A 735 -8.11 9.82 16.60
N LEU A 736 -7.87 11.13 16.45
CA LEU A 736 -8.89 12.12 16.11
C LEU A 736 -9.11 12.20 14.59
N ARG A 737 -9.32 11.06 13.98
CA ARG A 737 -9.58 10.85 12.56
C ARG A 737 -10.30 9.52 12.35
N ALA A 738 -10.77 9.29 11.14
CA ALA A 738 -11.26 7.98 10.75
C ALA A 738 -10.15 6.92 10.90
N SER A 739 -10.53 5.73 11.34
CA SER A 739 -9.69 4.53 11.40
C SER A 739 -9.92 3.63 10.18
N ARG A 740 -9.12 2.58 10.04
CA ARG A 740 -9.30 1.57 9.00
C ARG A 740 -10.63 0.80 9.14
N SER A 741 -11.15 0.66 10.34
CA SER A 741 -12.41 -0.05 10.61
C SER A 741 -13.68 0.76 10.32
N PHE A 742 -13.59 2.08 10.08
CA PHE A 742 -14.77 2.91 9.78
C PHE A 742 -15.65 2.41 8.62
N PRO A 743 -15.09 2.01 7.46
CA PRO A 743 -15.90 1.43 6.39
C PRO A 743 -16.59 0.13 6.83
N PHE A 744 -15.88 -0.72 7.55
CA PHE A 744 -16.39 -2.01 8.03
C PHE A 744 -17.57 -1.81 8.99
N VAL A 745 -17.40 -1.05 10.08
CA VAL A 745 -18.47 -0.82 11.05
C VAL A 745 -19.64 -0.07 10.44
N SER A 746 -19.39 0.88 9.53
CA SER A 746 -20.45 1.59 8.81
C SER A 746 -21.32 0.65 7.97
N LYS A 747 -20.69 -0.30 7.27
CA LYS A 747 -21.40 -1.28 6.44
C LYS A 747 -22.13 -2.33 7.28
N VAL A 748 -21.54 -2.79 8.39
CA VAL A 748 -22.18 -3.76 9.28
C VAL A 748 -23.40 -3.13 9.99
N LEU A 749 -23.29 -1.92 10.53
CA LEU A 749 -24.42 -1.21 11.12
C LEU A 749 -25.41 -0.64 10.11
N LYS A 750 -25.02 -0.55 8.82
CA LYS A 750 -25.78 0.15 7.76
C LYS A 750 -26.05 1.63 8.09
N ILE A 751 -25.10 2.26 8.76
CA ILE A 751 -25.07 3.68 9.10
C ILE A 751 -23.74 4.25 8.61
N ASN A 752 -23.79 5.25 7.76
CA ASN A 752 -22.58 5.87 7.24
C ASN A 752 -21.98 6.85 8.27
N PHE A 753 -20.99 6.38 9.02
CA PHE A 753 -20.31 7.18 10.06
C PHE A 753 -19.61 8.41 9.48
N ILE A 754 -19.11 8.34 8.23
CA ILE A 754 -18.44 9.48 7.61
C ILE A 754 -19.45 10.54 7.15
N GLU A 755 -20.62 10.14 6.69
CA GLU A 755 -21.71 11.10 6.39
C GLU A 755 -22.11 11.88 7.65
N LEU A 756 -22.31 11.17 8.77
CA LEU A 756 -22.59 11.80 10.06
C LEU A 756 -21.45 12.73 10.50
N ALA A 757 -20.22 12.25 10.45
CA ALA A 757 -19.03 13.03 10.83
C ALA A 757 -18.87 14.29 9.95
N THR A 758 -19.09 14.16 8.65
CA THR A 758 -18.98 15.30 7.73
C THR A 758 -20.03 16.37 8.02
N ARG A 759 -21.28 15.97 8.30
CA ARG A 759 -22.33 16.91 8.69
C ARG A 759 -21.98 17.65 9.99
N VAL A 760 -21.45 16.92 10.99
CA VAL A 760 -20.93 17.52 12.24
C VAL A 760 -19.83 18.53 11.93
N MET A 761 -18.83 18.16 11.13
CA MET A 761 -17.71 19.03 10.77
C MET A 761 -18.16 20.29 10.01
N LEU A 762 -19.26 20.21 9.27
CA LEU A 762 -19.90 21.36 8.60
C LEU A 762 -20.76 22.21 9.55
N GLY A 763 -20.88 21.84 10.82
CA GLY A 763 -21.75 22.55 11.78
C GLY A 763 -23.25 22.34 11.52
N LEU A 764 -23.62 21.29 10.80
CA LEU A 764 -25.00 20.97 10.47
C LEU A 764 -25.64 20.12 11.56
N PRO A 765 -26.95 20.26 11.83
CA PRO A 765 -27.62 19.45 12.83
C PRO A 765 -27.61 17.97 12.43
N VAL A 766 -27.28 17.10 13.39
CA VAL A 766 -27.23 15.67 13.20
C VAL A 766 -28.13 14.99 14.25
N GLU A 767 -29.07 14.19 13.78
CA GLU A 767 -29.89 13.35 14.66
C GLU A 767 -29.11 12.09 15.05
N LYS A 768 -29.18 11.70 16.33
CA LYS A 768 -28.57 10.44 16.81
C LYS A 768 -29.33 9.27 16.19
N PRO A 769 -28.65 8.36 15.48
CA PRO A 769 -29.31 7.18 14.94
C PRO A 769 -29.93 6.33 16.06
N ASN A 770 -31.15 5.88 15.88
CA ASN A 770 -31.85 5.00 16.79
C ASN A 770 -31.56 3.53 16.47
N LYS A 771 -30.29 3.18 16.36
CA LYS A 771 -29.80 1.83 16.14
C LYS A 771 -28.45 1.66 16.84
N ASN A 772 -28.26 0.49 17.44
CA ASN A 772 -27.03 0.16 18.14
C ASN A 772 -26.60 -1.28 17.81
N GLU A 773 -25.45 -1.67 18.29
CA GLU A 773 -24.84 -2.98 18.07
C GLU A 773 -25.68 -4.18 18.56
N PHE A 774 -26.58 -3.98 19.55
CA PHE A 774 -27.45 -5.02 20.07
C PHE A 774 -28.70 -5.26 19.22
N ASP A 775 -28.93 -4.41 18.21
CA ASP A 775 -30.06 -4.56 17.30
C ASP A 775 -29.71 -5.47 16.09
N LEU A 776 -28.50 -6.01 16.04
CA LEU A 776 -28.02 -6.84 14.93
C LEU A 776 -28.26 -8.33 15.18
N ASP A 777 -28.89 -9.01 14.22
CA ASP A 777 -29.11 -10.46 14.25
C ASP A 777 -28.00 -11.26 13.52
N TYR A 778 -26.86 -10.60 13.23
CA TYR A 778 -25.73 -11.16 12.49
C TYR A 778 -24.41 -10.60 13.04
N VAL A 779 -23.33 -11.24 12.64
CA VAL A 779 -21.97 -10.87 13.03
C VAL A 779 -21.16 -10.50 11.79
N GLY A 780 -20.39 -9.42 11.91
CA GLY A 780 -19.37 -9.06 10.92
C GLY A 780 -17.98 -9.49 11.40
N ILE A 781 -17.17 -10.02 10.50
CA ILE A 781 -15.74 -10.28 10.69
C ILE A 781 -14.94 -9.51 9.65
N LYS A 782 -13.95 -8.75 10.13
CA LYS A 782 -12.91 -8.16 9.27
C LYS A 782 -11.66 -9.02 9.39
N ALA A 783 -11.21 -9.62 8.29
CA ALA A 783 -9.98 -10.39 8.23
C ALA A 783 -8.96 -9.66 7.34
N SER A 784 -7.69 -9.68 7.75
CA SER A 784 -6.61 -9.01 7.05
C SER A 784 -5.98 -9.92 6.00
N GLN A 785 -5.60 -9.32 4.85
CA GLN A 785 -4.88 -9.96 3.76
C GLN A 785 -3.39 -9.66 3.89
N PHE A 786 -2.55 -10.68 3.67
CA PHE A 786 -1.09 -10.59 3.73
C PHE A 786 -0.47 -11.04 2.41
N SER A 787 0.57 -10.37 1.96
CA SER A 787 1.28 -10.67 0.70
C SER A 787 2.64 -11.35 0.92
N PHE A 788 2.80 -12.17 1.96
CA PHE A 788 4.08 -12.84 2.27
C PHE A 788 4.59 -13.78 1.17
N ASN A 789 3.70 -14.29 0.32
CA ASN A 789 4.06 -15.08 -0.86
C ASN A 789 4.88 -14.29 -1.91
N ARG A 790 4.76 -12.96 -1.93
CA ARG A 790 5.52 -12.05 -2.79
C ARG A 790 6.79 -11.52 -2.13
N LEU A 791 6.84 -11.54 -0.81
CA LEU A 791 7.95 -11.03 0.00
C LEU A 791 8.93 -12.16 0.34
N GLN A 792 9.83 -12.43 -0.60
CA GLN A 792 10.84 -13.48 -0.45
C GLN A 792 11.64 -13.29 0.83
N LYS A 793 11.89 -14.38 1.55
CA LYS A 793 12.63 -14.45 2.82
C LYS A 793 12.00 -13.70 4.00
N ALA A 794 10.88 -13.00 3.84
CA ALA A 794 10.17 -12.37 4.97
C ALA A 794 9.57 -13.45 5.89
N ASP A 795 9.70 -13.27 7.21
CA ASP A 795 9.06 -14.15 8.19
C ASP A 795 7.58 -13.75 8.35
N PRO A 796 6.61 -14.65 8.12
CA PRO A 796 5.18 -14.35 8.18
C PRO A 796 4.60 -14.31 9.60
N VAL A 797 5.41 -14.08 10.62
CA VAL A 797 4.93 -13.89 11.99
C VAL A 797 4.35 -12.48 12.15
N LEU A 798 3.13 -12.41 12.69
CA LEU A 798 2.48 -11.15 13.01
C LEU A 798 2.92 -10.65 14.39
N GLY A 799 3.06 -9.34 14.52
CA GLY A 799 3.51 -8.68 15.73
C GLY A 799 2.80 -7.35 15.95
N VAL A 800 3.41 -6.48 16.74
CA VAL A 800 2.87 -5.16 17.09
C VAL A 800 3.01 -4.12 15.97
N ASP A 801 3.70 -4.46 14.89
CA ASP A 801 3.80 -3.68 13.66
C ASP A 801 2.88 -4.24 12.58
N MET A 802 2.31 -3.34 11.76
CA MET A 802 1.47 -3.74 10.64
C MET A 802 2.25 -4.39 9.51
N ALA A 803 1.67 -5.48 8.96
CA ALA A 803 2.16 -6.21 7.80
C ALA A 803 1.09 -6.40 6.70
N SER A 804 -0.18 -6.15 7.00
CA SER A 804 -1.31 -6.37 6.09
C SER A 804 -1.29 -5.44 4.89
N THR A 805 -1.67 -5.97 3.73
CA THR A 805 -1.76 -5.26 2.43
C THR A 805 -3.19 -4.99 1.98
N GLY A 806 -4.17 -5.50 2.70
CA GLY A 806 -5.60 -5.32 2.43
C GLY A 806 -6.44 -5.99 3.50
N GLU A 807 -7.76 -5.95 3.32
CA GLU A 807 -8.70 -6.55 4.26
C GLU A 807 -10.01 -6.91 3.57
N VAL A 808 -10.76 -7.83 4.17
CA VAL A 808 -12.13 -8.18 3.77
C VAL A 808 -13.05 -8.05 4.96
N GLY A 809 -14.33 -7.70 4.70
CA GLY A 809 -15.40 -7.75 5.68
C GLY A 809 -16.45 -8.76 5.23
N CYS A 810 -16.75 -9.75 6.07
CA CYS A 810 -17.76 -10.75 5.82
C CYS A 810 -18.85 -10.72 6.91
N LEU A 811 -20.06 -11.09 6.52
CA LEU A 811 -21.19 -11.23 7.45
C LEU A 811 -21.55 -12.71 7.56
N GLY A 812 -22.07 -13.12 8.71
CA GLY A 812 -22.62 -14.44 8.95
C GLY A 812 -23.73 -14.37 9.98
N ASP A 813 -24.63 -15.36 9.98
CA ASP A 813 -25.70 -15.46 10.97
C ASP A 813 -25.15 -15.69 12.38
N ASP A 814 -23.95 -16.30 12.45
CA ASP A 814 -23.19 -16.44 13.69
C ASP A 814 -21.67 -16.24 13.48
N VAL A 815 -20.92 -16.32 14.57
CA VAL A 815 -19.45 -16.13 14.56
C VAL A 815 -18.75 -17.20 13.71
N SER A 816 -19.21 -18.46 13.71
CA SER A 816 -18.57 -19.55 12.98
C SER A 816 -18.70 -19.33 11.46
N GLU A 817 -19.88 -18.97 10.97
CA GLU A 817 -20.11 -18.65 9.59
C GLU A 817 -19.29 -17.42 9.14
N ALA A 818 -19.33 -16.34 9.92
CA ALA A 818 -18.58 -15.13 9.60
C ALA A 818 -17.05 -15.34 9.58
N VAL A 819 -16.50 -16.12 10.52
CA VAL A 819 -15.09 -16.48 10.56
C VAL A 819 -14.72 -17.37 9.36
N LEU A 820 -15.49 -18.43 9.10
CA LEU A 820 -15.23 -19.34 7.98
C LEU A 820 -15.20 -18.57 6.67
N THR A 821 -16.24 -17.80 6.40
CA THR A 821 -16.38 -17.00 5.17
C THR A 821 -15.24 -16.00 5.01
N SER A 822 -14.87 -15.29 6.08
CA SER A 822 -13.79 -14.29 6.03
C SER A 822 -12.41 -14.92 5.81
N MET A 823 -12.13 -16.05 6.44
CA MET A 823 -10.86 -16.76 6.27
C MET A 823 -10.73 -17.35 4.86
N LEU A 824 -11.82 -17.88 4.28
CA LEU A 824 -11.84 -18.32 2.90
C LEU A 824 -11.62 -17.15 1.93
N ALA A 825 -12.23 -16.00 2.19
CA ALA A 825 -12.10 -14.80 1.36
C ALA A 825 -10.67 -14.21 1.35
N VAL A 826 -9.87 -14.41 2.40
CA VAL A 826 -8.44 -14.04 2.42
C VAL A 826 -7.51 -15.18 1.96
N GLY A 827 -8.06 -16.22 1.32
CA GLY A 827 -7.28 -17.28 0.66
C GLY A 827 -6.87 -18.43 1.57
N GLN A 828 -7.37 -18.51 2.81
CA GLN A 828 -7.23 -19.72 3.61
C GLN A 828 -8.14 -20.82 3.04
N ARG A 829 -7.75 -22.06 3.23
CA ARG A 829 -8.50 -23.23 2.76
C ARG A 829 -8.80 -24.16 3.92
N VAL A 830 -9.96 -24.81 3.90
CA VAL A 830 -10.26 -25.89 4.83
C VAL A 830 -9.33 -27.07 4.49
N PRO A 831 -8.57 -27.62 5.44
CA PRO A 831 -7.66 -28.74 5.17
C PRO A 831 -8.46 -30.00 4.82
N GLU A 832 -7.89 -30.82 3.93
CA GLU A 832 -8.53 -32.09 3.55
C GLU A 832 -8.39 -33.14 4.65
N LYS A 833 -7.18 -33.36 5.15
CA LYS A 833 -6.91 -34.44 6.09
C LYS A 833 -5.76 -34.21 7.08
N ASN A 834 -4.67 -33.60 6.66
CA ASN A 834 -3.40 -33.61 7.38
C ASN A 834 -3.04 -32.21 7.89
N ILE A 835 -2.87 -32.05 9.18
CA ILE A 835 -2.58 -30.76 9.83
C ILE A 835 -1.31 -30.86 10.66
N LEU A 836 -0.37 -29.94 10.40
CA LEU A 836 0.86 -29.78 11.19
C LEU A 836 0.65 -28.74 12.30
N LEU A 837 0.82 -29.17 13.55
CA LEU A 837 0.72 -28.33 14.74
C LEU A 837 2.10 -28.14 15.39
N SER A 838 2.51 -26.88 15.48
CA SER A 838 3.72 -26.47 16.20
C SER A 838 3.37 -25.28 17.08
N THR A 839 2.90 -25.55 18.29
CA THR A 839 2.38 -24.52 19.21
C THR A 839 3.42 -24.19 20.29
N GLY A 840 3.69 -22.90 20.48
CA GLY A 840 4.74 -22.38 21.33
C GLY A 840 4.62 -22.64 22.84
N THR A 841 4.19 -21.62 23.60
CA THR A 841 4.14 -21.68 25.07
C THR A 841 3.03 -22.61 25.60
N PRO A 842 3.12 -23.08 26.86
CA PRO A 842 2.04 -23.87 27.50
C PRO A 842 0.67 -23.19 27.40
N LYS A 843 0.60 -21.88 27.59
CA LYS A 843 -0.66 -21.11 27.49
C LYS A 843 -1.25 -21.14 26.08
N GLN A 844 -0.41 -21.03 25.05
CA GLN A 844 -0.85 -21.13 23.66
C GLN A 844 -1.33 -22.55 23.32
N LYS A 845 -0.67 -23.58 23.87
CA LYS A 845 -1.12 -24.97 23.75
C LYS A 845 -2.50 -25.18 24.38
N VAL A 846 -2.73 -24.62 25.56
CA VAL A 846 -4.05 -24.66 26.23
C VAL A 846 -5.12 -23.95 25.38
N ALA A 847 -4.80 -22.81 24.78
CA ALA A 847 -5.73 -22.10 23.89
C ALA A 847 -6.14 -22.88 22.65
N MET A 848 -5.29 -23.83 22.22
CA MET A 848 -5.53 -24.72 21.07
C MET A 848 -6.17 -26.06 21.45
N LEU A 849 -6.31 -26.39 22.73
CA LEU A 849 -6.69 -27.72 23.19
C LEU A 849 -8.05 -28.18 22.68
N ASP A 850 -9.07 -27.33 22.79
CA ASP A 850 -10.42 -27.67 22.34
C ASP A 850 -10.49 -27.82 20.79
N ALA A 851 -9.79 -26.95 20.08
CA ALA A 851 -9.68 -27.05 18.64
C ALA A 851 -8.99 -28.34 18.21
N ALA A 852 -7.90 -28.72 18.89
CA ALA A 852 -7.22 -29.99 18.61
C ALA A 852 -8.10 -31.22 18.90
N LYS A 853 -8.90 -31.20 19.95
CA LYS A 853 -9.91 -32.24 20.22
C LYS A 853 -10.94 -32.33 19.12
N MET A 854 -11.46 -31.20 18.64
CA MET A 854 -12.43 -31.15 17.56
C MET A 854 -11.84 -31.75 16.29
N LEU A 855 -10.61 -31.39 15.92
CA LEU A 855 -9.91 -31.95 14.75
C LEU A 855 -9.78 -33.49 14.87
N ALA A 856 -9.33 -34.01 16.00
CA ALA A 856 -9.21 -35.46 16.21
C ALA A 856 -10.58 -36.16 16.12
N THR A 857 -11.63 -35.56 16.69
CA THR A 857 -13.00 -36.08 16.63
C THR A 857 -13.56 -36.11 15.21
N LYS A 858 -13.20 -35.13 14.38
CA LYS A 858 -13.59 -35.05 12.95
C LYS A 858 -12.74 -35.95 12.05
N GLY A 859 -11.72 -36.63 12.59
CA GLY A 859 -10.91 -37.61 11.86
C GLY A 859 -9.72 -37.04 11.10
N TYR A 860 -9.31 -35.79 11.42
CA TYR A 860 -8.07 -35.23 10.89
C TYR A 860 -6.83 -35.93 11.45
N ASN A 861 -5.81 -36.11 10.63
CA ASN A 861 -4.52 -36.59 11.07
C ASN A 861 -3.70 -35.44 11.61
N LEU A 862 -3.32 -35.51 12.87
CA LEU A 862 -2.51 -34.48 13.50
C LEU A 862 -1.04 -34.88 13.52
N PHE A 863 -0.22 -34.04 12.93
CA PHE A 863 1.23 -34.09 12.98
C PHE A 863 1.72 -32.99 13.92
N ALA A 864 2.61 -33.32 14.86
CA ALA A 864 2.98 -32.33 15.87
C ALA A 864 4.47 -32.37 16.21
N THR A 865 5.10 -31.19 16.34
CA THR A 865 6.48 -31.08 16.84
C THR A 865 6.58 -31.56 18.29
N GLY A 866 7.76 -32.02 18.71
CA GLY A 866 7.98 -32.79 19.95
C GLY A 866 7.29 -32.26 21.20
N GLY A 867 7.37 -30.95 21.47
CA GLY A 867 6.70 -30.31 22.63
C GLY A 867 5.18 -30.27 22.52
N THR A 868 4.66 -30.08 21.32
CA THR A 868 3.22 -30.08 21.04
C THR A 868 2.67 -31.52 21.07
N HIS A 869 3.38 -32.47 20.46
CA HIS A 869 3.01 -33.88 20.49
C HIS A 869 2.86 -34.41 21.93
N ARG A 870 3.84 -34.12 22.80
CA ARG A 870 3.76 -34.50 24.23
C ARG A 870 2.53 -33.92 24.90
N PHE A 871 2.26 -32.64 24.72
CA PHE A 871 1.09 -31.99 25.30
C PHE A 871 -0.24 -32.60 24.80
N LEU A 872 -0.35 -32.90 23.50
CA LEU A 872 -1.52 -33.57 22.94
C LEU A 872 -1.73 -34.97 23.53
N ALA A 873 -0.65 -35.76 23.64
CA ALA A 873 -0.68 -37.10 24.23
C ALA A 873 -1.10 -37.06 25.72
N GLU A 874 -0.58 -36.13 26.51
CA GLU A 874 -0.97 -35.93 27.91
C GLU A 874 -2.47 -35.60 28.07
N ASN A 875 -3.09 -35.02 27.04
CA ASN A 875 -4.52 -34.70 26.99
C ASN A 875 -5.37 -35.72 26.21
N GLY A 876 -4.79 -36.90 25.87
CA GLY A 876 -5.50 -37.97 25.21
C GLY A 876 -5.84 -37.72 23.73
N ILE A 877 -5.14 -36.83 23.08
CA ILE A 877 -5.34 -36.50 21.66
C ILE A 877 -4.28 -37.22 20.82
N PRO A 878 -4.68 -38.12 19.89
CA PRO A 878 -3.75 -38.82 19.04
C PRO A 878 -3.04 -37.87 18.08
N SER A 879 -1.72 -38.03 17.93
CA SER A 879 -0.92 -37.27 16.99
C SER A 879 0.34 -38.06 16.60
N THR A 880 0.90 -37.76 15.42
CA THR A 880 2.16 -38.26 14.98
C THR A 880 3.25 -37.24 15.27
N LYS A 881 4.32 -37.65 15.98
CA LYS A 881 5.47 -36.79 16.23
C LYS A 881 6.20 -36.50 14.91
N VAL A 882 6.51 -35.23 14.66
CA VAL A 882 7.40 -34.79 13.57
C VAL A 882 8.62 -34.10 14.15
N TYR A 883 9.70 -34.14 13.41
CA TYR A 883 10.98 -33.59 13.80
C TYR A 883 11.22 -32.23 13.18
N TRP A 884 11.87 -31.35 13.94
CA TRP A 884 12.28 -30.02 13.48
C TRP A 884 13.34 -30.15 12.35
N PRO A 885 13.47 -29.13 11.49
CA PRO A 885 14.50 -29.12 10.43
C PRO A 885 15.94 -29.38 10.92
N SER A 886 16.27 -28.99 12.15
CA SER A 886 17.57 -29.19 12.76
C SER A 886 17.71 -30.53 13.51
N GLU A 887 16.63 -31.28 13.71
CA GLU A 887 16.65 -32.58 14.42
C GLU A 887 16.83 -33.73 13.43
N GLN A 888 17.49 -34.79 13.88
CA GLN A 888 17.55 -36.08 13.15
C GLN A 888 16.35 -36.95 13.53
N GLY A 889 15.66 -37.47 12.54
CA GLY A 889 14.49 -38.35 12.71
C GLY A 889 13.47 -38.23 11.57
N GLU A 890 12.59 -39.22 11.49
CA GLU A 890 11.49 -39.23 10.51
C GLU A 890 10.15 -39.42 11.22
N PRO A 891 9.05 -38.84 10.73
CA PRO A 891 8.98 -37.91 9.61
C PRO A 891 9.49 -36.50 9.96
N GLN A 892 10.16 -35.86 9.00
CA GLN A 892 10.60 -34.47 9.12
C GLN A 892 9.56 -33.45 8.61
N ALA A 893 9.36 -32.37 9.35
CA ALA A 893 8.37 -31.36 9.01
C ALA A 893 8.60 -30.74 7.62
N LEU A 894 9.82 -30.31 7.27
CA LEU A 894 10.11 -29.74 5.96
C LEU A 894 9.90 -30.73 4.82
N LYS A 895 10.34 -31.96 4.96
CA LYS A 895 10.17 -33.01 3.94
C LYS A 895 8.67 -33.25 3.65
N MET A 896 7.85 -33.32 4.69
CA MET A 896 6.39 -33.48 4.53
C MET A 896 5.74 -32.30 3.80
N LEU A 897 6.22 -31.07 4.03
CA LEU A 897 5.73 -29.87 3.32
C LEU A 897 6.12 -29.93 1.84
N HIS A 898 7.38 -30.22 1.51
CA HIS A 898 7.84 -30.35 0.12
C HIS A 898 7.16 -31.49 -0.64
N GLU A 899 6.89 -32.61 0.04
CA GLU A 899 6.14 -33.72 -0.53
C GLU A 899 4.62 -33.49 -0.56
N LYS A 900 4.15 -32.29 -0.17
CA LYS A 900 2.74 -31.90 -0.14
C LYS A 900 1.85 -32.84 0.68
N GLN A 901 2.39 -33.41 1.74
CA GLN A 901 1.66 -34.32 2.65
C GLN A 901 0.87 -33.56 3.73
N ILE A 902 1.02 -32.25 3.86
CA ILE A 902 0.36 -31.38 4.85
C ILE A 902 -0.57 -30.41 4.13
N ASP A 903 -1.81 -30.33 4.58
CA ASP A 903 -2.86 -29.47 4.01
C ASP A 903 -2.95 -28.11 4.71
N MET A 904 -2.52 -28.03 5.98
CA MET A 904 -2.55 -26.82 6.78
C MET A 904 -1.45 -26.84 7.84
N VAL A 905 -0.85 -25.68 8.10
CA VAL A 905 0.16 -25.49 9.15
C VAL A 905 -0.36 -24.49 10.19
N VAL A 906 -0.31 -24.87 11.45
CA VAL A 906 -0.41 -23.97 12.60
C VAL A 906 0.97 -23.93 13.25
N ASN A 907 1.71 -22.84 13.04
CA ASN A 907 3.04 -22.65 13.60
C ASN A 907 3.08 -21.36 14.45
N ILE A 908 3.09 -21.52 15.76
CA ILE A 908 3.05 -20.43 16.73
C ILE A 908 4.41 -20.38 17.43
N PRO A 909 5.19 -19.29 17.26
CA PRO A 909 6.50 -19.16 17.90
C PRO A 909 6.41 -19.22 19.42
N ARG A 910 7.39 -19.86 20.06
CA ARG A 910 7.51 -19.91 21.50
C ARG A 910 8.12 -18.64 22.08
N ASP A 911 9.22 -18.24 21.48
CA ASP A 911 10.02 -17.08 21.85
C ASP A 911 10.85 -16.61 20.63
N LEU A 912 11.68 -15.62 20.83
CA LEU A 912 12.57 -15.08 19.80
C LEU A 912 14.00 -15.67 19.88
N SER A 913 14.19 -16.86 20.49
CA SER A 913 15.48 -17.51 20.51
C SER A 913 15.94 -17.88 19.10
N ALA A 914 17.26 -17.90 18.87
CA ALA A 914 17.82 -18.18 17.55
C ALA A 914 17.40 -19.55 16.99
N GLY A 915 17.31 -20.57 17.83
CA GLY A 915 16.88 -21.91 17.40
C GLY A 915 15.42 -22.02 17.03
N GLU A 916 14.55 -21.35 17.78
CA GLU A 916 13.10 -21.28 17.50
C GLU A 916 12.83 -20.45 16.25
N LEU A 917 13.54 -19.32 16.09
CA LEU A 917 13.44 -18.49 14.89
C LEU A 917 13.90 -19.24 13.65
N ASP A 918 15.00 -19.99 13.69
CA ASP A 918 15.53 -20.73 12.53
C ASP A 918 14.61 -21.89 12.12
N ASN A 919 14.24 -22.77 13.05
CA ASN A 919 13.39 -23.94 12.75
C ASN A 919 11.94 -23.55 12.43
N GLY A 920 11.35 -22.68 13.25
CA GLY A 920 10.00 -22.21 13.03
C GLY A 920 9.90 -21.40 11.74
N TYR A 921 10.87 -20.53 11.48
CA TYR A 921 10.95 -19.75 10.24
C TYR A 921 11.01 -20.66 8.99
N LYS A 922 11.83 -21.70 8.98
CA LYS A 922 11.92 -22.63 7.84
C LYS A 922 10.58 -23.30 7.54
N ILE A 923 9.86 -23.74 8.58
CA ILE A 923 8.51 -24.32 8.41
C ILE A 923 7.52 -23.29 7.88
N ARG A 924 7.47 -22.10 8.48
CA ARG A 924 6.56 -21.02 8.06
C ARG A 924 6.87 -20.57 6.63
N ARG A 925 8.15 -20.38 6.30
CA ARG A 925 8.55 -19.97 4.96
C ARG A 925 8.23 -21.04 3.91
N ALA A 926 8.49 -22.31 4.19
CA ALA A 926 8.12 -23.41 3.29
C ALA A 926 6.60 -23.49 3.08
N ALA A 927 5.80 -23.31 4.13
CA ALA A 927 4.35 -23.27 3.98
C ALA A 927 3.89 -22.17 3.02
N ILE A 928 4.43 -20.94 3.17
CA ILE A 928 4.10 -19.81 2.27
C ILE A 928 4.60 -20.06 0.84
N ASP A 929 5.84 -20.52 0.68
CA ASP A 929 6.44 -20.74 -0.64
C ASP A 929 5.75 -21.87 -1.41
N LEU A 930 5.22 -22.88 -0.72
CA LEU A 930 4.47 -24.00 -1.28
C LEU A 930 2.94 -23.79 -1.31
N ASN A 931 2.50 -22.56 -1.00
CA ASN A 931 1.08 -22.18 -0.98
C ASN A 931 0.20 -23.07 -0.07
N ILE A 932 0.77 -23.48 1.09
CA ILE A 932 0.04 -24.25 2.11
C ILE A 932 -0.52 -23.25 3.13
N PRO A 933 -1.81 -23.33 3.49
CA PRO A 933 -2.42 -22.49 4.52
C PRO A 933 -1.60 -22.45 5.81
N LEU A 934 -1.30 -21.25 6.30
CA LEU A 934 -0.51 -21.03 7.50
C LEU A 934 -1.23 -20.08 8.45
N ILE A 935 -1.32 -20.45 9.72
CA ILE A 935 -1.77 -19.58 10.80
C ILE A 935 -0.70 -19.55 11.91
N THR A 936 -0.34 -18.34 12.33
CA THR A 936 0.72 -18.10 13.32
C THR A 936 0.21 -17.60 14.67
N ASN A 937 -1.12 -17.51 14.84
CA ASN A 937 -1.76 -17.12 16.11
C ASN A 937 -2.70 -18.20 16.63
N ALA A 938 -2.57 -18.55 17.92
CA ALA A 938 -3.33 -19.65 18.55
C ALA A 938 -4.83 -19.39 18.60
N ARG A 939 -5.25 -18.17 18.90
CA ARG A 939 -6.67 -17.85 19.03
C ARG A 939 -7.38 -17.80 17.68
N LEU A 940 -6.72 -17.20 16.67
CA LEU A 940 -7.24 -17.21 15.30
C LEU A 940 -7.32 -18.64 14.76
N ALA A 941 -6.26 -19.46 14.98
CA ALA A 941 -6.27 -20.87 14.59
C ALA A 941 -7.43 -21.63 15.28
N SER A 942 -7.60 -21.42 16.58
CA SER A 942 -8.72 -22.05 17.32
C SER A 942 -10.08 -21.63 16.78
N ALA A 943 -10.29 -20.35 16.50
CA ALA A 943 -11.56 -19.83 15.96
C ALA A 943 -11.84 -20.40 14.55
N PHE A 944 -10.84 -20.44 13.66
CA PHE A 944 -10.99 -20.99 12.32
C PHE A 944 -11.25 -22.50 12.34
N ILE A 945 -10.51 -23.26 13.17
CA ILE A 945 -10.73 -24.69 13.36
C ILE A 945 -12.15 -24.97 13.88
N GLN A 946 -12.60 -24.24 14.89
CA GLN A 946 -13.96 -24.38 15.40
C GLN A 946 -14.99 -24.08 14.32
N ALA A 947 -14.77 -23.05 13.51
CA ALA A 947 -15.67 -22.68 12.41
C ALA A 947 -15.83 -23.82 11.39
N PHE A 948 -14.74 -24.32 10.79
CA PHE A 948 -14.87 -25.39 9.80
C PHE A 948 -15.16 -26.79 10.36
N CYS A 949 -14.92 -27.03 11.65
CA CYS A 949 -15.38 -28.25 12.31
C CYS A 949 -16.89 -28.21 12.65
N THR A 950 -17.46 -27.02 12.76
CA THR A 950 -18.89 -26.83 13.11
C THR A 950 -19.77 -26.72 11.87
N LEU A 951 -19.30 -26.00 10.86
CA LEU A 951 -20.03 -25.68 9.63
C LEU A 951 -19.24 -26.18 8.41
N SER A 952 -19.88 -26.86 7.48
CA SER A 952 -19.32 -27.20 6.17
C SER A 952 -19.38 -25.98 5.24
N VAL A 953 -18.45 -25.90 4.29
CA VAL A 953 -18.50 -24.87 3.23
C VAL A 953 -19.79 -24.94 2.43
N ASP A 954 -20.32 -26.15 2.22
CA ASP A 954 -21.59 -26.37 1.50
C ASP A 954 -22.83 -25.90 2.28
N ASP A 955 -22.73 -25.74 3.60
CA ASP A 955 -23.81 -25.27 4.46
C ASP A 955 -23.92 -23.74 4.50
N ILE A 956 -22.93 -23.01 3.94
CA ILE A 956 -22.92 -21.54 3.93
C ILE A 956 -24.08 -21.03 3.04
N CYS A 957 -24.95 -20.24 3.65
CA CYS A 957 -26.07 -19.62 2.95
C CYS A 957 -25.65 -18.32 2.28
N ILE A 958 -25.72 -18.25 0.94
CA ILE A 958 -25.41 -17.03 0.20
C ILE A 958 -26.55 -16.03 0.39
N LYS A 959 -26.25 -14.91 1.03
CA LYS A 959 -27.15 -13.78 1.27
C LYS A 959 -26.57 -12.50 0.71
N SER A 960 -27.43 -11.64 0.16
CA SER A 960 -27.04 -10.27 -0.15
C SER A 960 -26.90 -9.45 1.14
N TRP A 961 -26.10 -8.38 1.09
CA TRP A 961 -25.96 -7.47 2.22
C TRP A 961 -27.29 -6.91 2.75
N GLN A 962 -28.30 -6.77 1.89
CA GLN A 962 -29.61 -6.23 2.25
C GLN A 962 -30.48 -7.24 3.02
N GLU A 963 -30.23 -8.54 2.88
CA GLU A 963 -30.97 -9.59 3.56
C GLU A 963 -30.62 -9.75 5.04
N TYR A 964 -29.44 -9.34 5.44
CA TYR A 964 -29.09 -9.21 6.86
C TYR A 964 -29.87 -8.04 7.48
N LYS A 965 -30.55 -8.24 8.59
CA LYS A 965 -31.46 -7.26 9.21
C LYS A 965 -30.90 -6.62 10.47
#